data_984fb943ab74efcfc71432ddbaec2682
#
_entry.id   984fb943ab74efcfc71432ddbaec2682
#
_cell.length_a   1.000
_cell.length_b   1.000
_cell.length_c   1.000
_cell.angle_alpha   90.00
_cell.angle_beta   90.00
_cell.angle_gamma   90.00
#
_symmetry.space_group_name_H-M   'P 1'
#
loop_
_entity.id
_entity.type
_entity.pdbx_description
1 polymer ?
#
loop_
_entity_poly.entity_id
_entity_poly.type
_entity_poly.pdbx_seq_one_letter_code
_entity_poly.pdbx_strand_id
1 'polypeptide(L)'
;MSAAKKGMKKSTYLIIWTLVIALLCSAVGVVNYEALYWDSALTLYFGEVGVKNVSTVTFDTDDHAQVANLIVAEGAVLLKNEKNALPMRGGKISLFGIDNKDGVLQKVLEDEGFTVNPTLAAFYAASSHSSGAGSLSAGNGSETGGWVIDEVPQSEYTTDVKASYKDYNDAAVVVLMRTGAEGNDLPYDMSRYGGSADENYLELNKDEKELLAEVHKSFDKVIVLISSANAMQMDFVDKAEYGIDAVLWYARPAGGIGSIAKILSGAINPSGRLVDTYVHDNLSSAAMQNFGDYRYVNADGSLSGYSYVNYAEGIYVGYKYYETRYEDAVLKQGNAGDYDYAATVAYPFGYGLSYTDFEWSDLKVDWDGDLCTASVTVKNTGFTSGKDVVEFYVQSPYIPGGVEKAAVALAQYVKTSELAPGESQRVSVTFSKQDIASYDAKDAKTYVIDAGDWYVTAAHDAHEAVNNVLAAKGKTTADGMTANGNTAMAAKYTVSERELLNKDAVSGAEVTNQLDDIVYADDTVYLSRSDWSVMDNNGLEYTTGVAKGVSNVGNISGDVPTYVISDDLRAKFELKGFAASLNPTDPTDAALYPGKEGYTYGAKNNLKLIDMVGLDYNDPKWDLLLDELKLSEMHQLFNKSGWGSLAVESVGKPKTYEYDAPHGIANFLTDAVIYSYPCATMTAATWSQDVQRIYGNAIGEDAIASNTEGWYAPGINIHRTPFGARNYEYYSEDAVLTGLCSAAVCAGVEAHGMHAYIKHFVMNDADTNRAANGCVAVWGTEQAAREIYLKPFQYSIQKGGAQGIMLTMCRVGWQFTFGSYPLMSAICRNEWGWHGCYITDYTTTMKGAGADQYLAAGGTLIHATAEQSLSDVKSGWCRKLIREAVHQILYNTANSLAVDPAYAAMLNQADDAAEETTAPAVEEQKGFLHGMAWYKVVLYGFDILMALVLVFMAIRVYSKVPMTEEQFQNRKRMSKKGKRIMWIVIAVAVIAIAVAFYLWAWPLLVKAFKI
;
A
#
# COMPACT_ATOMS: atom_id res chain seq x y z
N MET A 1 21.03 30.10 74.34
CA MET A 1 21.98 29.44 73.38
C MET A 1 21.37 29.31 72.05
N SER A 2 21.65 30.22 71.15
CA SER A 2 21.15 30.24 69.76
C SER A 2 22.04 29.28 68.99
N ALA A 3 21.44 28.21 68.48
CA ALA A 3 22.11 27.29 67.53
C ALA A 3 22.35 28.02 66.24
N ALA A 4 23.59 28.43 65.96
CA ALA A 4 24.00 28.98 64.69
C ALA A 4 23.80 27.95 63.57
N LYS A 5 22.87 28.19 62.69
CA LYS A 5 22.68 27.37 61.48
C LYS A 5 24.01 27.40 60.68
N LYS A 6 24.75 26.30 60.70
CA LYS A 6 25.94 26.10 59.86
C LYS A 6 25.58 26.35 58.41
N GLY A 7 26.23 27.32 57.79
CA GLY A 7 26.06 27.59 56.35
C GLY A 7 26.65 26.45 55.52
N MET A 8 26.23 26.36 54.27
CA MET A 8 26.75 25.38 53.30
C MET A 8 28.25 25.60 53.04
N LYS A 9 29.06 24.55 53.03
CA LYS A 9 30.49 24.64 52.73
C LYS A 9 30.69 25.14 51.26
N LYS A 10 31.75 25.87 51.03
CA LYS A 10 32.12 26.42 49.70
C LYS A 10 32.23 25.33 48.65
N SER A 11 32.86 24.19 48.99
CA SER A 11 32.98 23.04 48.10
C SER A 11 31.59 22.46 47.71
N THR A 12 30.71 22.28 48.67
CA THR A 12 29.33 21.78 48.46
C THR A 12 28.54 22.74 47.59
N TYR A 13 28.69 24.05 47.77
CA TYR A 13 28.05 25.06 46.92
C TYR A 13 28.53 24.97 45.47
N LEU A 14 29.83 24.85 45.25
CA LEU A 14 30.40 24.70 43.91
C LEU A 14 29.94 23.41 43.22
N ILE A 15 30.00 22.31 43.95
CA ILE A 15 29.55 21.01 43.38
C ILE A 15 28.09 21.08 42.94
N ILE A 16 27.19 21.58 43.80
CA ILE A 16 25.77 21.68 43.47
C ILE A 16 25.56 22.54 42.23
N TRP A 17 26.17 23.72 42.15
CA TRP A 17 25.97 24.61 41.03
C TRP A 17 26.65 24.13 39.74
N THR A 18 27.79 23.46 39.84
CA THR A 18 28.41 22.81 38.69
C THR A 18 27.50 21.69 38.14
N LEU A 19 26.91 20.89 39.03
CA LEU A 19 25.93 19.86 38.62
C LEU A 19 24.66 20.45 37.97
N VAL A 20 24.16 21.57 38.52
CA VAL A 20 23.02 22.27 37.95
C VAL A 20 23.32 22.82 36.54
N ILE A 21 24.51 23.43 36.38
CA ILE A 21 24.93 23.91 35.04
C ILE A 21 25.12 22.75 34.08
N ALA A 22 25.75 21.66 34.50
CA ALA A 22 25.93 20.47 33.68
C ALA A 22 24.57 19.86 33.25
N LEU A 23 23.62 19.79 34.17
CA LEU A 23 22.26 19.30 33.90
C LEU A 23 21.54 20.17 32.85
N LEU A 24 21.67 21.51 32.98
CA LEU A 24 21.07 22.42 32.01
C LEU A 24 21.74 22.32 30.62
N CYS A 25 23.07 22.17 30.59
CA CYS A 25 23.80 21.94 29.33
C CYS A 25 23.36 20.62 28.68
N SER A 26 23.19 19.56 29.50
CA SER A 26 22.69 18.28 29.01
C SER A 26 21.25 18.38 28.46
N ALA A 27 20.38 19.13 29.14
CA ALA A 27 19.01 19.36 28.69
C ALA A 27 18.96 20.10 27.34
N VAL A 28 19.79 21.14 27.17
CA VAL A 28 19.94 21.83 25.89
C VAL A 28 20.43 20.88 24.79
N GLY A 29 21.42 20.04 25.13
CA GLY A 29 21.95 19.04 24.20
C GLY A 29 20.90 18.03 23.77
N VAL A 30 20.03 17.58 24.66
CA VAL A 30 18.91 16.66 24.32
C VAL A 30 17.90 17.36 23.41
N VAL A 31 17.50 18.61 23.73
CA VAL A 31 16.56 19.35 22.89
C VAL A 31 17.09 19.53 21.46
N ASN A 32 18.37 19.88 21.32
CA ASN A 32 19.00 20.02 20.01
C ASN A 32 19.14 18.68 19.29
N TYR A 33 19.46 17.62 20.01
CA TYR A 33 19.52 16.27 19.44
C TYR A 33 18.15 15.84 18.90
N GLU A 34 17.09 15.97 19.69
CA GLU A 34 15.72 15.64 19.27
C GLU A 34 15.27 16.50 18.08
N ALA A 35 15.55 17.81 18.12
CA ALA A 35 15.21 18.69 17.01
C ALA A 35 15.94 18.33 15.70
N LEU A 36 17.19 17.88 15.78
CA LEU A 36 17.93 17.36 14.61
C LEU A 36 17.44 15.98 14.19
N TYR A 37 17.06 15.16 15.13
CA TYR A 37 16.48 13.84 14.86
C TYR A 37 15.17 13.94 14.05
N TRP A 38 14.32 14.92 14.38
CA TRP A 38 13.04 15.18 13.71
C TRP A 38 13.14 16.25 12.62
N ASP A 39 14.34 16.58 12.12
CA ASP A 39 14.57 17.69 11.17
C ASP A 39 13.63 17.68 9.95
N SER A 40 13.51 16.55 9.30
CA SER A 40 12.68 16.43 8.09
C SER A 40 11.19 16.69 8.40
N ALA A 41 10.65 16.05 9.43
CA ALA A 41 9.28 16.24 9.86
C ALA A 41 9.00 17.68 10.33
N LEU A 42 9.92 18.25 11.14
CA LEU A 42 9.77 19.62 11.63
C LEU A 42 9.89 20.66 10.51
N THR A 43 10.76 20.43 9.52
CA THR A 43 10.88 21.31 8.35
C THR A 43 9.61 21.26 7.51
N LEU A 44 9.07 20.06 7.28
CA LEU A 44 7.82 19.90 6.56
C LEU A 44 6.67 20.59 7.29
N TYR A 45 6.55 20.38 8.61
CA TYR A 45 5.46 20.90 9.43
C TYR A 45 5.50 22.43 9.60
N PHE A 46 6.68 22.99 9.92
CA PHE A 46 6.84 24.45 10.16
C PHE A 46 7.17 25.24 8.92
N GLY A 47 7.52 24.60 7.79
CA GLY A 47 7.95 25.26 6.57
C GLY A 47 9.28 26.01 6.71
N GLU A 48 9.64 26.76 5.69
CA GLU A 48 10.88 27.56 5.60
C GLU A 48 10.57 29.05 5.56
N VAL A 49 11.43 29.86 6.18
CA VAL A 49 11.29 31.30 6.20
C VAL A 49 11.44 31.89 4.79
N GLY A 50 10.46 32.66 4.34
CA GLY A 50 10.47 33.31 3.02
C GLY A 50 10.26 32.36 1.83
N VAL A 51 9.96 31.08 2.07
CA VAL A 51 9.55 30.14 1.03
C VAL A 51 8.03 30.04 1.07
N LYS A 52 7.38 30.40 -0.03
CA LYS A 52 5.92 30.23 -0.17
C LYS A 52 5.63 28.79 -0.59
N ASN A 53 4.87 28.05 0.21
CA ASN A 53 4.29 26.75 -0.13
C ASN A 53 2.83 26.96 -0.50
N VAL A 54 2.56 27.55 -1.65
CA VAL A 54 1.16 27.81 -2.02
C VAL A 54 0.98 27.49 -3.50
N SER A 55 0.22 26.45 -3.78
CA SER A 55 -0.55 26.42 -5.01
C SER A 55 -1.75 27.34 -4.83
N THR A 56 -1.93 28.27 -5.75
CA THR A 56 -3.12 29.13 -5.81
C THR A 56 -4.14 28.60 -6.82
N VAL A 57 -3.92 27.40 -7.35
CA VAL A 57 -4.86 26.72 -8.23
C VAL A 57 -6.10 26.36 -7.42
N THR A 58 -7.23 26.91 -7.81
CA THR A 58 -8.53 26.53 -7.21
C THR A 58 -8.91 25.16 -7.70
N PHE A 59 -9.13 24.28 -6.74
CA PHE A 59 -9.54 22.91 -6.94
C PHE A 59 -11.07 22.83 -7.11
N ASP A 60 -11.55 22.20 -8.17
CA ASP A 60 -12.96 21.91 -8.35
C ASP A 60 -13.33 20.57 -7.72
N THR A 61 -13.87 20.61 -6.50
CA THR A 61 -14.30 19.41 -5.77
C THR A 61 -15.46 18.67 -6.44
N ASP A 62 -16.23 19.33 -7.30
CA ASP A 62 -17.37 18.70 -7.98
C ASP A 62 -16.89 17.74 -9.07
N ASP A 63 -15.81 18.08 -9.79
CA ASP A 63 -15.23 17.20 -10.80
C ASP A 63 -14.64 15.92 -10.16
N HIS A 64 -13.96 16.04 -9.03
CA HIS A 64 -13.42 14.91 -8.30
C HIS A 64 -14.51 14.01 -7.70
N ALA A 65 -15.60 14.59 -7.21
CA ALA A 65 -16.77 13.84 -6.78
C ALA A 65 -17.41 13.05 -7.93
N GLN A 66 -17.38 13.57 -9.18
CA GLN A 66 -17.83 12.83 -10.35
C GLN A 66 -16.92 11.62 -10.64
N VAL A 67 -15.60 11.77 -10.51
CA VAL A 67 -14.66 10.63 -10.66
C VAL A 67 -14.92 9.57 -9.59
N ALA A 68 -15.11 9.94 -8.34
CA ALA A 68 -15.45 9.00 -7.27
C ALA A 68 -16.78 8.29 -7.54
N ASN A 69 -17.81 9.04 -8.00
CA ASN A 69 -19.10 8.46 -8.39
C ASN A 69 -18.95 7.49 -9.59
N LEU A 70 -18.12 7.82 -10.57
CA LEU A 70 -17.85 6.96 -11.73
C LEU A 70 -17.20 5.64 -11.30
N ILE A 71 -16.19 5.68 -10.43
CA ILE A 71 -15.53 4.47 -9.91
C ILE A 71 -16.55 3.57 -9.21
N VAL A 72 -17.41 4.11 -8.34
CA VAL A 72 -18.43 3.31 -7.65
C VAL A 72 -19.51 2.81 -8.60
N ALA A 73 -19.95 3.63 -9.55
CA ALA A 73 -20.95 3.25 -10.57
C ALA A 73 -20.49 2.08 -11.45
N GLU A 74 -19.22 2.09 -11.83
CA GLU A 74 -18.63 1.08 -12.72
C GLU A 74 -18.05 -0.13 -11.96
N GLY A 75 -17.76 0.03 -10.66
CA GLY A 75 -17.10 -1.00 -9.86
C GLY A 75 -18.00 -1.75 -8.89
N ALA A 76 -19.22 -1.27 -8.58
CA ALA A 76 -20.14 -2.04 -7.74
C ALA A 76 -20.60 -3.32 -8.44
N VAL A 77 -20.61 -4.44 -7.73
CA VAL A 77 -20.84 -5.77 -8.29
C VAL A 77 -22.17 -6.36 -7.79
N LEU A 78 -23.06 -6.65 -8.69
CA LEU A 78 -24.29 -7.39 -8.39
C LEU A 78 -23.98 -8.89 -8.35
N LEU A 79 -24.06 -9.50 -7.16
CA LEU A 79 -23.70 -10.90 -6.94
C LEU A 79 -24.91 -11.85 -7.04
N LYS A 80 -26.09 -11.39 -6.62
CA LYS A 80 -27.31 -12.17 -6.64
C LYS A 80 -28.48 -11.25 -6.95
N ASN A 81 -29.45 -11.71 -7.74
CA ASN A 81 -30.67 -10.97 -8.04
C ASN A 81 -31.82 -11.92 -8.40
N GLU A 82 -32.41 -12.54 -7.39
CA GLU A 82 -33.55 -13.41 -7.54
C GLU A 82 -34.87 -12.66 -7.55
N LYS A 83 -35.88 -13.23 -8.17
CA LYS A 83 -37.25 -12.70 -8.23
C LYS A 83 -37.32 -11.24 -8.72
N ASN A 84 -36.32 -10.77 -9.47
CA ASN A 84 -36.17 -9.36 -9.85
C ASN A 84 -36.29 -8.42 -8.65
N ALA A 85 -35.54 -8.74 -7.58
CA ALA A 85 -35.52 -7.94 -6.36
C ALA A 85 -34.97 -6.54 -6.64
N LEU A 86 -33.98 -6.43 -7.52
CA LEU A 86 -33.41 -5.21 -8.08
C LEU A 86 -33.61 -5.14 -9.60
N PRO A 87 -33.73 -3.93 -10.21
CA PRO A 87 -33.77 -2.63 -9.53
C PRO A 87 -35.12 -2.34 -8.87
N MET A 88 -35.10 -1.50 -7.83
CA MET A 88 -36.30 -0.95 -7.18
C MET A 88 -36.49 0.51 -7.62
N ARG A 89 -37.55 0.83 -8.30
CA ARG A 89 -37.83 2.21 -8.77
C ARG A 89 -38.38 3.11 -7.63
N GLY A 90 -37.65 3.18 -6.48
CA GLY A 90 -38.10 3.81 -5.25
C GLY A 90 -38.86 2.84 -4.35
N GLY A 91 -39.47 3.33 -3.29
CA GLY A 91 -40.24 2.52 -2.33
C GLY A 91 -40.00 2.94 -0.88
N LYS A 92 -40.81 2.35 0.02
CA LYS A 92 -40.65 2.53 1.46
C LYS A 92 -39.81 1.38 2.01
N ILE A 93 -38.61 1.65 2.42
CA ILE A 93 -37.64 0.64 2.84
C ILE A 93 -37.25 0.77 4.30
N SER A 94 -36.84 -0.35 4.89
CA SER A 94 -36.17 -0.38 6.20
C SER A 94 -34.70 -0.67 5.99
N LEU A 95 -33.82 0.26 6.42
CA LEU A 95 -32.39 0.20 6.28
C LEU A 95 -31.77 -0.29 7.61
N PHE A 96 -31.13 -1.45 7.57
CA PHE A 96 -30.52 -2.14 8.72
C PHE A 96 -29.00 -2.11 8.63
N GLY A 97 -28.35 -2.29 9.78
CA GLY A 97 -26.91 -2.37 9.94
C GLY A 97 -26.35 -1.14 10.66
N ILE A 98 -25.51 -1.39 11.67
CA ILE A 98 -24.95 -0.33 12.54
C ILE A 98 -24.13 0.71 11.77
N ASP A 99 -23.59 0.36 10.62
CA ASP A 99 -22.82 1.28 9.77
C ASP A 99 -23.63 2.42 9.19
N ASN A 100 -24.95 2.29 9.16
CA ASN A 100 -25.85 3.34 8.67
C ASN A 100 -26.16 4.41 9.71
N LYS A 101 -25.62 4.33 10.93
CA LYS A 101 -25.90 5.28 12.01
C LYS A 101 -25.52 6.73 11.71
N ASP A 102 -24.57 6.95 10.78
CA ASP A 102 -24.16 8.27 10.31
C ASP A 102 -25.18 8.93 9.36
N GLY A 103 -26.14 8.16 8.83
CA GLY A 103 -27.20 8.61 7.94
C GLY A 103 -26.75 8.94 6.51
N VAL A 104 -25.49 8.67 6.14
CA VAL A 104 -24.96 9.01 4.80
C VAL A 104 -25.66 8.21 3.71
N LEU A 105 -25.73 6.88 3.86
CA LEU A 105 -26.44 6.02 2.90
C LEU A 105 -27.95 6.32 2.90
N GLN A 106 -28.57 6.56 4.07
CA GLN A 106 -29.97 6.98 4.15
C GLN A 106 -30.23 8.20 3.27
N LYS A 107 -29.39 9.24 3.42
CA LYS A 107 -29.57 10.49 2.69
C LYS A 107 -29.52 10.29 1.17
N VAL A 108 -28.54 9.55 0.65
CA VAL A 108 -28.44 9.32 -0.80
C VAL A 108 -29.57 8.46 -1.34
N LEU A 109 -30.13 7.54 -0.54
CA LEU A 109 -31.30 6.77 -0.88
C LEU A 109 -32.56 7.67 -0.96
N GLU A 110 -32.73 8.58 0.00
CA GLU A 110 -33.83 9.56 0.00
C GLU A 110 -33.71 10.54 -1.18
N ASP A 111 -32.50 11.00 -1.50
CA ASP A 111 -32.21 11.86 -2.65
C ASP A 111 -32.57 11.14 -3.99
N GLU A 112 -32.46 9.80 -4.04
CA GLU A 112 -32.80 8.95 -5.20
C GLU A 112 -34.30 8.52 -5.22
N GLY A 113 -35.10 9.00 -4.25
CA GLY A 113 -36.56 8.80 -4.25
C GLY A 113 -37.06 7.63 -3.41
N PHE A 114 -36.22 7.02 -2.59
CA PHE A 114 -36.67 6.07 -1.56
C PHE A 114 -37.21 6.81 -0.34
N THR A 115 -38.09 6.15 0.42
CA THR A 115 -38.51 6.63 1.72
C THR A 115 -37.99 5.68 2.79
N VAL A 116 -37.00 6.10 3.51
CA VAL A 116 -36.34 5.27 4.53
C VAL A 116 -37.08 5.34 5.86
N ASN A 117 -37.19 4.22 6.57
CA ASN A 117 -37.87 4.09 7.87
C ASN A 117 -37.21 5.01 8.93
N PRO A 118 -37.82 6.15 9.29
CA PRO A 118 -37.18 7.12 10.17
C PRO A 118 -37.08 6.64 11.62
N THR A 119 -37.98 5.71 12.06
CA THR A 119 -37.93 5.14 13.41
C THR A 119 -36.72 4.21 13.55
N LEU A 120 -36.47 3.39 12.56
CA LEU A 120 -35.32 2.51 12.54
C LEU A 120 -34.01 3.32 12.40
N ALA A 121 -33.97 4.33 11.53
CA ALA A 121 -32.82 5.21 11.40
C ALA A 121 -32.47 5.93 12.70
N ALA A 122 -33.47 6.48 13.40
CA ALA A 122 -33.27 7.12 14.71
C ALA A 122 -32.79 6.12 15.78
N PHE A 123 -33.21 4.86 15.71
CA PHE A 123 -32.73 3.80 16.59
C PHE A 123 -31.24 3.53 16.41
N TYR A 124 -30.76 3.35 15.16
CA TYR A 124 -29.36 3.17 14.90
C TYR A 124 -28.51 4.40 15.22
N ALA A 125 -29.00 5.61 14.90
CA ALA A 125 -28.29 6.86 15.21
C ALA A 125 -28.10 7.07 16.73
N ALA A 126 -29.01 6.55 17.56
CA ALA A 126 -28.93 6.63 19.03
C ALA A 126 -28.10 5.48 19.65
N SER A 127 -27.72 4.47 18.88
CA SER A 127 -27.00 3.30 19.38
C SER A 127 -25.57 3.64 19.81
N SER A 128 -25.13 3.01 20.90
CA SER A 128 -23.74 3.04 21.38
C SER A 128 -22.84 2.02 20.66
N HIS A 129 -23.45 1.07 19.96
CA HIS A 129 -22.71 0.07 19.18
C HIS A 129 -21.94 0.70 18.02
N SER A 130 -20.82 0.13 17.62
CA SER A 130 -20.06 0.54 16.44
C SER A 130 -19.09 -0.54 16.01
N SER A 131 -19.17 -0.96 14.77
CA SER A 131 -18.17 -1.82 14.15
C SER A 131 -16.95 -1.00 13.72
N GLY A 132 -15.79 -1.61 13.68
CA GLY A 132 -14.57 -0.93 13.25
C GLY A 132 -13.32 -1.79 13.27
N ALA A 133 -12.32 -1.31 12.59
CA ALA A 133 -10.96 -1.86 12.65
C ALA A 133 -10.17 -1.24 13.80
N GLY A 134 -9.26 -2.02 14.37
CA GLY A 134 -8.22 -1.49 15.23
C GLY A 134 -7.36 -0.49 14.47
N SER A 135 -7.00 0.62 15.11
CA SER A 135 -6.05 1.56 14.53
C SER A 135 -4.65 1.28 15.03
N LEU A 136 -3.66 1.44 14.16
CA LEU A 136 -2.26 1.43 14.56
C LEU A 136 -1.91 2.61 15.46
N SER A 137 -1.13 2.35 16.49
CA SER A 137 -0.24 3.39 17.01
C SER A 137 0.98 3.45 16.08
N ALA A 138 1.12 4.56 15.36
CA ALA A 138 2.24 4.77 14.46
C ALA A 138 3.59 4.44 15.15
N GLY A 139 4.29 3.44 14.65
CA GLY A 139 5.68 3.15 14.97
C GLY A 139 5.99 2.00 15.93
N ASN A 140 5.04 1.34 16.57
CA ASN A 140 5.34 0.29 17.57
C ASN A 140 4.92 -1.12 17.16
N GLY A 141 4.09 -1.30 16.13
CA GLY A 141 3.48 -2.60 15.85
C GLY A 141 2.62 -3.14 17.01
N SER A 142 2.13 -2.27 17.89
CA SER A 142 1.22 -2.64 18.96
C SER A 142 -0.21 -2.31 18.56
N GLU A 143 -1.10 -3.28 18.70
CA GLU A 143 -2.53 -3.06 18.51
C GLU A 143 -3.02 -1.95 19.43
N THR A 144 -3.63 -0.93 18.86
CA THR A 144 -4.43 0.01 19.60
C THR A 144 -5.86 -0.09 19.07
N GLY A 145 -6.69 -0.79 19.82
CA GLY A 145 -8.05 -1.08 19.45
C GLY A 145 -8.25 -2.51 18.95
N GLY A 146 -9.48 -2.92 18.84
CA GLY A 146 -9.87 -4.28 18.48
C GLY A 146 -10.58 -4.33 17.14
N TRP A 147 -10.49 -5.45 16.48
CA TRP A 147 -11.34 -5.80 15.37
C TRP A 147 -12.75 -6.10 15.89
N VAL A 148 -13.67 -5.16 15.75
CA VAL A 148 -15.00 -5.24 16.36
C VAL A 148 -16.07 -5.35 15.29
N ILE A 149 -16.90 -6.40 15.38
CA ILE A 149 -18.17 -6.52 14.69
C ILE A 149 -19.24 -6.35 15.76
N ASP A 150 -19.79 -5.15 15.89
CA ASP A 150 -20.67 -4.79 17.00
C ASP A 150 -22.05 -4.38 16.47
N GLU A 151 -22.72 -5.31 15.77
CA GLU A 151 -24.10 -5.13 15.33
C GLU A 151 -25.04 -5.11 16.54
N VAL A 152 -26.14 -4.38 16.44
CA VAL A 152 -27.11 -4.23 17.54
C VAL A 152 -27.87 -5.54 17.79
N PRO A 153 -27.78 -6.13 19.01
CA PRO A 153 -28.48 -7.37 19.33
C PRO A 153 -30.01 -7.25 19.20
N GLN A 154 -30.66 -8.28 18.73
CA GLN A 154 -32.13 -8.31 18.54
C GLN A 154 -32.93 -8.03 19.82
N SER A 155 -32.36 -8.25 21.00
CA SER A 155 -32.93 -7.94 22.30
C SER A 155 -33.12 -6.43 22.57
N GLU A 156 -32.37 -5.58 21.86
CA GLU A 156 -32.43 -4.12 22.01
C GLU A 156 -33.46 -3.46 21.10
N TYR A 157 -33.95 -4.18 20.07
CA TYR A 157 -34.98 -3.66 19.16
C TYR A 157 -36.32 -3.51 19.87
N THR A 158 -36.74 -2.28 20.05
CA THR A 158 -37.99 -1.96 20.78
C THR A 158 -39.23 -2.39 20.00
N THR A 159 -40.35 -2.49 20.73
CA THR A 159 -41.64 -2.80 20.11
C THR A 159 -42.00 -1.76 19.03
N ASP A 160 -41.71 -0.48 19.26
CA ASP A 160 -42.02 0.60 18.32
C ASP A 160 -41.19 0.49 17.05
N VAL A 161 -39.89 0.13 17.16
CA VAL A 161 -39.02 -0.14 16.02
C VAL A 161 -39.58 -1.28 15.18
N LYS A 162 -39.88 -2.43 15.79
CA LYS A 162 -40.44 -3.58 15.08
C LYS A 162 -41.83 -3.29 14.51
N ALA A 163 -42.66 -2.49 15.19
CA ALA A 163 -43.96 -2.09 14.66
C ALA A 163 -43.89 -1.15 13.43
N SER A 164 -42.79 -0.40 13.29
CA SER A 164 -42.58 0.52 12.16
C SER A 164 -42.33 -0.21 10.83
N TYR A 165 -41.88 -1.45 10.85
CA TYR A 165 -41.54 -2.22 9.65
C TYR A 165 -42.72 -2.32 8.68
N LYS A 166 -43.96 -2.52 9.17
CA LYS A 166 -45.19 -2.66 8.36
C LYS A 166 -45.46 -1.46 7.45
N ASP A 167 -44.95 -0.28 7.80
CA ASP A 167 -45.21 0.96 7.07
C ASP A 167 -44.05 1.25 6.09
N TYR A 168 -42.93 0.45 6.15
CA TYR A 168 -41.73 0.57 5.35
C TYR A 168 -41.22 -0.81 4.91
N ASN A 169 -42.10 -1.60 4.27
CA ASN A 169 -41.89 -3.01 4.01
C ASN A 169 -41.75 -3.39 2.52
N ASP A 170 -41.53 -2.42 1.63
CA ASP A 170 -41.29 -2.74 0.22
C ASP A 170 -39.99 -3.53 0.05
N ALA A 171 -38.99 -3.29 0.91
CA ALA A 171 -37.82 -4.12 1.09
C ALA A 171 -37.12 -3.85 2.44
N ALA A 172 -36.39 -4.84 2.94
CA ALA A 172 -35.34 -4.67 3.90
C ALA A 172 -34.01 -4.57 3.15
N VAL A 173 -33.20 -3.54 3.47
CA VAL A 173 -31.83 -3.37 2.99
C VAL A 173 -30.92 -3.53 4.18
N VAL A 174 -30.05 -4.54 4.16
CA VAL A 174 -29.13 -4.87 5.27
C VAL A 174 -27.70 -4.61 4.82
N VAL A 175 -26.97 -3.76 5.53
CA VAL A 175 -25.56 -3.46 5.25
C VAL A 175 -24.68 -4.27 6.19
N LEU A 176 -23.77 -5.03 5.60
CA LEU A 176 -22.73 -5.79 6.29
C LEU A 176 -21.38 -5.17 5.96
N MET A 177 -20.62 -4.74 6.97
CA MET A 177 -19.36 -4.05 6.76
C MET A 177 -18.16 -4.79 7.37
N ARG A 178 -17.05 -4.75 6.64
CA ARG A 178 -15.73 -5.10 7.17
C ARG A 178 -14.71 -4.06 6.74
N THR A 179 -13.77 -3.75 7.61
CA THR A 179 -12.72 -2.76 7.34
C THR A 179 -11.35 -3.38 7.55
N GLY A 180 -10.41 -3.05 6.68
CA GLY A 180 -8.99 -3.31 6.88
C GLY A 180 -8.29 -2.14 7.57
N ALA A 181 -7.08 -2.36 8.05
CA ALA A 181 -6.21 -1.34 8.61
C ALA A 181 -4.75 -1.75 8.48
N GLU A 182 -3.83 -0.80 8.43
CA GLU A 182 -2.39 -1.08 8.43
C GLU A 182 -1.93 -1.62 9.79
N GLY A 183 -1.01 -2.58 9.79
CA GLY A 183 -0.16 -3.00 10.92
C GLY A 183 -0.40 -4.37 11.49
N ASN A 184 -1.60 -4.92 11.36
CA ASN A 184 -1.92 -6.30 11.73
C ASN A 184 -2.99 -6.84 10.80
N ASP A 185 -2.83 -8.10 10.39
CA ASP A 185 -3.79 -8.78 9.54
C ASP A 185 -5.11 -9.05 10.25
N LEU A 186 -6.17 -9.26 9.45
CA LEU A 186 -7.50 -9.54 9.98
C LEU A 186 -7.51 -10.86 10.77
N PRO A 187 -8.20 -10.92 11.92
CA PRO A 187 -8.24 -12.11 12.74
C PRO A 187 -9.11 -13.20 12.13
N TYR A 188 -8.61 -14.43 12.14
CA TYR A 188 -9.38 -15.66 11.89
C TYR A 188 -9.66 -16.44 13.19
N ASP A 189 -9.45 -15.81 14.33
CA ASP A 189 -9.84 -16.22 15.69
C ASP A 189 -10.34 -14.97 16.41
N MET A 190 -11.64 -14.90 16.65
CA MET A 190 -12.30 -13.74 17.24
C MET A 190 -12.36 -13.80 18.77
N SER A 191 -11.77 -14.81 19.43
CA SER A 191 -11.83 -14.98 20.88
C SER A 191 -11.29 -13.79 21.68
N ARG A 192 -10.38 -13.02 21.09
CA ARG A 192 -9.79 -11.80 21.69
C ARG A 192 -10.64 -10.55 21.48
N TYR A 193 -11.62 -10.61 20.59
CA TYR A 193 -12.41 -9.49 20.11
C TYR A 193 -13.91 -9.64 20.38
N GLY A 194 -14.27 -10.48 21.34
CA GLY A 194 -15.65 -10.67 21.78
C GLY A 194 -16.41 -11.81 21.10
N GLY A 195 -15.80 -12.49 20.13
CA GLY A 195 -16.30 -13.71 19.49
C GLY A 195 -15.71 -14.98 20.08
N SER A 196 -15.69 -16.07 19.30
CA SER A 196 -15.09 -17.36 19.65
C SER A 196 -13.85 -17.67 18.81
N ALA A 197 -13.10 -18.70 19.20
CA ALA A 197 -11.93 -19.16 18.44
C ALA A 197 -12.30 -19.83 17.10
N ASP A 198 -13.53 -20.25 16.94
CA ASP A 198 -14.08 -20.85 15.71
C ASP A 198 -14.72 -19.81 14.78
N GLU A 199 -14.71 -18.51 15.16
CA GLU A 199 -15.23 -17.42 14.36
C GLU A 199 -14.08 -16.61 13.78
N ASN A 200 -14.25 -16.13 12.54
CA ASN A 200 -13.33 -15.22 11.90
C ASN A 200 -13.98 -13.85 11.62
N TYR A 201 -13.16 -12.83 11.42
CA TYR A 201 -13.65 -11.46 11.19
C TYR A 201 -14.45 -11.30 9.89
N LEU A 202 -14.22 -12.15 8.90
CA LEU A 202 -14.83 -12.06 7.58
C LEU A 202 -16.12 -12.87 7.43
N GLU A 203 -16.52 -13.66 8.43
CA GLU A 203 -17.83 -14.30 8.48
C GLU A 203 -18.88 -13.44 9.22
N LEU A 204 -20.12 -13.84 9.13
CA LEU A 204 -21.18 -13.22 9.93
C LEU A 204 -21.04 -13.61 11.40
N ASN A 205 -21.08 -12.62 12.30
CA ASN A 205 -21.15 -12.90 13.72
C ASN A 205 -22.59 -13.30 14.14
N LYS A 206 -22.76 -13.61 15.43
CA LYS A 206 -24.06 -14.03 15.96
C LYS A 206 -25.15 -13.00 15.75
N ASP A 207 -24.87 -11.72 16.02
CA ASP A 207 -25.90 -10.67 15.99
C ASP A 207 -26.30 -10.33 14.55
N GLU A 208 -25.39 -10.41 13.59
CA GLU A 208 -25.69 -10.30 12.15
C GLU A 208 -26.54 -11.48 11.66
N LYS A 209 -26.22 -12.72 12.09
CA LYS A 209 -27.02 -13.93 11.78
C LYS A 209 -28.44 -13.80 12.33
N GLU A 210 -28.59 -13.34 13.57
CA GLU A 210 -29.90 -13.09 14.20
C GLU A 210 -30.66 -11.96 13.51
N LEU A 211 -29.97 -10.90 13.07
CA LEU A 211 -30.55 -9.80 12.31
C LEU A 211 -31.15 -10.29 10.98
N LEU A 212 -30.37 -11.00 10.17
CA LEU A 212 -30.85 -11.53 8.89
C LEU A 212 -32.04 -12.46 9.06
N ALA A 213 -32.00 -13.36 10.06
CA ALA A 213 -33.11 -14.28 10.34
C ALA A 213 -34.40 -13.55 10.80
N GLU A 214 -34.29 -12.45 11.53
CA GLU A 214 -35.46 -11.64 11.96
C GLU A 214 -35.98 -10.78 10.81
N VAL A 215 -35.10 -10.24 9.97
CA VAL A 215 -35.45 -9.49 8.77
C VAL A 215 -36.26 -10.37 7.82
N HIS A 216 -35.76 -11.58 7.53
CA HIS A 216 -36.48 -12.52 6.67
C HIS A 216 -37.90 -12.88 7.15
N LYS A 217 -38.13 -12.93 8.46
CA LYS A 217 -39.46 -13.18 9.01
C LYS A 217 -40.44 -11.98 8.83
N SER A 218 -39.87 -10.78 8.70
CA SER A 218 -40.62 -9.52 8.71
C SER A 218 -40.83 -8.89 7.35
N PHE A 219 -40.04 -9.31 6.34
CA PHE A 219 -40.03 -8.74 4.99
C PHE A 219 -40.05 -9.84 3.92
N ASP A 220 -40.81 -9.61 2.86
CA ASP A 220 -40.90 -10.49 1.70
C ASP A 220 -39.71 -10.31 0.73
N LYS A 221 -38.98 -9.20 0.85
CA LYS A 221 -37.80 -8.87 0.04
C LYS A 221 -36.64 -8.46 0.92
N VAL A 222 -35.55 -9.18 0.80
CA VAL A 222 -34.29 -8.95 1.55
C VAL A 222 -33.16 -8.67 0.57
N ILE A 223 -32.56 -7.49 0.70
CA ILE A 223 -31.40 -7.03 -0.10
C ILE A 223 -30.24 -6.86 0.84
N VAL A 224 -29.12 -7.49 0.55
CA VAL A 224 -27.88 -7.36 1.31
C VAL A 224 -26.87 -6.50 0.54
N LEU A 225 -26.33 -5.52 1.22
CA LEU A 225 -25.23 -4.68 0.74
C LEU A 225 -23.95 -5.08 1.48
N ILE A 226 -22.95 -5.55 0.75
CA ILE A 226 -21.65 -5.92 1.32
C ILE A 226 -20.69 -4.76 1.12
N SER A 227 -20.30 -4.12 2.21
CA SER A 227 -19.39 -2.98 2.27
C SER A 227 -18.02 -3.43 2.79
N SER A 228 -17.25 -4.12 1.96
CA SER A 228 -15.96 -4.69 2.35
C SER A 228 -14.99 -4.74 1.19
N ALA A 229 -13.76 -4.25 1.38
CA ALA A 229 -12.67 -4.44 0.42
C ALA A 229 -12.04 -5.85 0.50
N ASN A 230 -12.11 -6.47 1.68
CA ASN A 230 -11.69 -7.86 1.87
C ASN A 230 -12.83 -8.80 1.51
N ALA A 231 -12.52 -9.93 0.86
CA ALA A 231 -13.51 -10.92 0.49
C ALA A 231 -14.15 -11.55 1.74
N MET A 232 -15.42 -11.21 1.99
CA MET A 232 -16.19 -11.83 3.07
C MET A 232 -16.52 -13.29 2.74
N GLN A 233 -16.63 -14.12 3.76
CA GLN A 233 -17.11 -15.48 3.64
C GLN A 233 -18.59 -15.50 3.22
N MET A 234 -18.94 -16.29 2.20
CA MET A 234 -20.27 -16.26 1.54
C MET A 234 -21.17 -17.44 1.85
N ASP A 235 -20.89 -18.20 2.88
CA ASP A 235 -21.66 -19.38 3.28
C ASP A 235 -23.14 -19.05 3.66
N PHE A 236 -23.46 -17.79 3.87
CA PHE A 236 -24.78 -17.34 4.32
C PHE A 236 -25.76 -17.00 3.17
N VAL A 237 -25.28 -16.66 1.99
CA VAL A 237 -26.05 -16.02 0.91
C VAL A 237 -27.24 -16.87 0.44
N ASP A 238 -27.07 -18.20 0.38
CA ASP A 238 -28.08 -19.11 -0.12
C ASP A 238 -28.82 -19.88 0.99
N LYS A 239 -28.56 -19.53 2.26
CA LYS A 239 -29.28 -20.13 3.40
C LYS A 239 -30.75 -19.70 3.40
N ALA A 240 -31.63 -20.68 3.30
CA ALA A 240 -33.09 -20.41 3.28
C ALA A 240 -33.59 -19.66 4.53
N GLU A 241 -32.90 -19.77 5.65
CA GLU A 241 -33.24 -19.08 6.90
C GLU A 241 -33.08 -17.55 6.83
N TYR A 242 -32.29 -17.04 5.88
CA TYR A 242 -32.06 -15.61 5.68
C TYR A 242 -32.83 -15.02 4.49
N GLY A 243 -33.27 -15.86 3.55
CA GLY A 243 -34.14 -15.50 2.43
C GLY A 243 -33.65 -14.33 1.58
N ILE A 244 -32.36 -14.24 1.34
CA ILE A 244 -31.72 -13.14 0.63
C ILE A 244 -32.07 -13.20 -0.86
N ASP A 245 -32.76 -12.17 -1.37
CA ASP A 245 -33.20 -12.08 -2.77
C ASP A 245 -32.17 -11.37 -3.67
N ALA A 246 -31.40 -10.42 -3.13
CA ALA A 246 -30.34 -9.75 -3.87
C ALA A 246 -29.14 -9.43 -2.98
N VAL A 247 -27.95 -9.46 -3.60
CA VAL A 247 -26.68 -9.07 -2.96
C VAL A 247 -25.94 -8.11 -3.90
N LEU A 248 -25.61 -6.93 -3.39
CA LEU A 248 -24.77 -5.95 -4.06
C LEU A 248 -23.50 -5.74 -3.23
N TRP A 249 -22.36 -5.99 -3.84
CA TRP A 249 -21.05 -5.74 -3.24
C TRP A 249 -20.50 -4.37 -3.66
N TYR A 250 -19.90 -3.67 -2.75
CA TYR A 250 -19.04 -2.53 -2.99
C TYR A 250 -17.98 -2.45 -1.89
N ALA A 251 -16.74 -2.16 -2.24
CA ALA A 251 -15.75 -1.83 -1.23
C ALA A 251 -16.13 -0.46 -0.63
N ARG A 252 -15.97 -0.31 0.70
CA ARG A 252 -16.34 0.92 1.42
C ARG A 252 -15.72 2.16 0.75
N PRO A 253 -16.48 3.01 0.07
CA PRO A 253 -15.94 4.15 -0.61
C PRO A 253 -15.85 5.35 0.33
N ALA A 254 -14.74 6.07 0.31
CA ALA A 254 -14.62 7.37 0.97
C ALA A 254 -15.49 8.43 0.27
N GLY A 255 -15.70 8.27 -1.05
CA GLY A 255 -16.58 9.09 -1.89
C GLY A 255 -17.40 8.24 -2.84
N GLY A 256 -18.40 8.80 -3.52
CA GLY A 256 -19.17 8.13 -4.58
C GLY A 256 -20.34 7.25 -4.11
N ILE A 257 -20.68 7.23 -2.82
CA ILE A 257 -21.76 6.39 -2.25
C ILE A 257 -23.13 6.62 -2.93
N GLY A 258 -23.35 7.80 -3.51
CA GLY A 258 -24.59 8.12 -4.26
C GLY A 258 -24.85 7.19 -5.45
N SER A 259 -23.80 6.61 -6.03
CA SER A 259 -23.94 5.64 -7.12
C SER A 259 -24.59 4.33 -6.66
N ILE A 260 -24.45 3.94 -5.41
CA ILE A 260 -25.14 2.75 -4.85
C ILE A 260 -26.65 2.96 -4.85
N ALA A 261 -27.13 4.12 -4.44
CA ALA A 261 -28.57 4.43 -4.49
C ALA A 261 -29.11 4.37 -5.94
N LYS A 262 -28.34 4.90 -6.90
CA LYS A 262 -28.69 4.86 -8.34
C LYS A 262 -28.68 3.44 -8.93
N ILE A 263 -27.81 2.57 -8.45
CA ILE A 263 -27.83 1.15 -8.83
C ILE A 263 -29.10 0.50 -8.27
N LEU A 264 -29.42 0.71 -7.00
CA LEU A 264 -30.61 0.15 -6.36
C LEU A 264 -31.91 0.62 -7.05
N SER A 265 -31.94 1.88 -7.51
CA SER A 265 -33.08 2.44 -8.24
C SER A 265 -33.19 1.98 -9.71
N GLY A 266 -32.07 1.52 -10.28
CA GLY A 266 -31.94 1.17 -11.70
C GLY A 266 -31.62 2.38 -12.60
N ALA A 267 -31.27 3.52 -12.03
CA ALA A 267 -30.75 4.64 -12.79
C ALA A 267 -29.35 4.33 -13.35
N ILE A 268 -28.61 3.44 -12.71
CA ILE A 268 -27.36 2.86 -13.18
C ILE A 268 -27.53 1.34 -13.24
N ASN A 269 -27.12 0.74 -14.36
CA ASN A 269 -27.02 -0.71 -14.50
C ASN A 269 -25.62 -1.15 -14.01
N PRO A 270 -25.51 -2.04 -13.00
CA PRO A 270 -24.21 -2.48 -12.49
C PRO A 270 -23.42 -3.20 -13.59
N SER A 271 -22.13 -2.95 -13.63
CA SER A 271 -21.21 -3.53 -14.63
C SER A 271 -19.83 -3.88 -14.02
N GLY A 272 -19.70 -3.77 -12.70
CA GLY A 272 -18.50 -4.19 -11.97
C GLY A 272 -18.35 -5.72 -11.97
N ARG A 273 -17.12 -6.18 -11.76
CA ARG A 273 -16.76 -7.58 -11.61
C ARG A 273 -15.89 -7.78 -10.38
N LEU A 274 -16.01 -8.93 -9.71
CA LEU A 274 -15.18 -9.29 -8.59
C LEU A 274 -13.70 -9.34 -8.99
N VAL A 275 -12.86 -8.92 -8.06
CA VAL A 275 -11.40 -8.90 -8.24
C VAL A 275 -10.72 -10.00 -7.42
N ASP A 276 -11.49 -10.72 -6.64
CA ASP A 276 -11.08 -11.84 -5.79
C ASP A 276 -12.09 -12.98 -5.93
N THR A 277 -11.65 -14.20 -5.67
CA THR A 277 -12.53 -15.36 -5.51
C THR A 277 -13.22 -15.31 -4.15
N TYR A 278 -14.53 -15.42 -4.13
CA TYR A 278 -15.34 -15.50 -2.91
C TYR A 278 -15.74 -16.94 -2.63
N VAL A 279 -15.52 -17.37 -1.41
CA VAL A 279 -15.67 -18.78 -1.01
C VAL A 279 -16.64 -18.96 0.15
N HIS A 280 -17.09 -20.19 0.36
CA HIS A 280 -17.94 -20.56 1.49
C HIS A 280 -17.16 -20.72 2.80
N ASP A 281 -15.84 -20.93 2.73
CA ASP A 281 -14.92 -20.97 3.86
C ASP A 281 -13.61 -20.29 3.48
N ASN A 282 -13.36 -19.12 4.07
CA ASN A 282 -12.17 -18.32 3.79
C ASN A 282 -10.86 -18.98 4.22
N LEU A 283 -10.93 -20.02 5.07
CA LEU A 283 -9.76 -20.81 5.49
C LEU A 283 -9.38 -21.91 4.48
N SER A 284 -10.19 -22.10 3.42
CA SER A 284 -9.98 -23.14 2.41
C SER A 284 -8.85 -22.85 1.43
N SER A 285 -8.33 -21.63 1.36
CA SER A 285 -7.28 -21.29 0.40
C SER A 285 -5.93 -21.90 0.77
N ALA A 286 -5.14 -22.23 -0.26
CA ALA A 286 -3.79 -22.74 -0.09
C ALA A 286 -2.90 -21.82 0.73
N ALA A 287 -3.00 -20.51 0.48
CA ALA A 287 -2.22 -19.49 1.17
C ALA A 287 -2.52 -19.42 2.67
N MET A 288 -3.75 -19.76 3.11
CA MET A 288 -4.14 -19.71 4.52
C MET A 288 -3.38 -20.70 5.42
N GLN A 289 -2.79 -21.75 4.85
CA GLN A 289 -1.97 -22.70 5.61
C GLN A 289 -0.68 -22.05 6.13
N ASN A 290 -0.21 -20.98 5.45
CA ASN A 290 1.00 -20.26 5.77
C ASN A 290 0.70 -18.76 5.96
N PHE A 291 -0.38 -18.44 6.64
CA PHE A 291 -0.77 -17.07 6.96
C PHE A 291 -0.90 -16.91 8.47
N GLY A 292 -0.13 -15.99 9.07
CA GLY A 292 -0.16 -15.76 10.52
C GLY A 292 1.18 -15.36 11.11
N ASP A 293 1.29 -15.45 12.46
CA ASP A 293 2.46 -15.03 13.23
C ASP A 293 3.44 -16.21 13.45
N TYR A 294 4.37 -16.39 12.50
CA TYR A 294 5.42 -17.38 12.61
C TYR A 294 6.72 -16.77 13.09
N ARG A 295 7.33 -17.33 14.12
CA ARG A 295 8.58 -16.83 14.71
C ARG A 295 9.62 -17.92 14.79
N TYR A 296 10.86 -17.61 14.46
CA TYR A 296 11.99 -18.48 14.71
C TYR A 296 12.26 -18.57 16.22
N VAL A 297 12.64 -19.77 16.67
CA VAL A 297 13.12 -20.01 18.04
C VAL A 297 14.61 -20.32 18.04
N ASN A 298 15.24 -20.11 19.18
CA ASN A 298 16.59 -20.58 19.47
C ASN A 298 16.58 -22.09 19.78
N ALA A 299 17.76 -22.72 19.83
CA ALA A 299 17.90 -24.13 20.16
C ALA A 299 17.37 -24.50 21.58
N ASP A 300 17.25 -23.53 22.47
CA ASP A 300 16.67 -23.67 23.81
C ASP A 300 15.16 -23.43 23.87
N GLY A 301 14.51 -23.18 22.71
CA GLY A 301 13.08 -22.91 22.58
C GLY A 301 12.67 -21.46 22.86
N SER A 302 13.60 -20.56 23.21
CA SER A 302 13.28 -19.15 23.38
C SER A 302 13.12 -18.45 22.03
N LEU A 303 12.34 -17.36 21.98
CA LEU A 303 12.16 -16.58 20.74
C LEU A 303 13.48 -16.00 20.27
N SER A 304 13.77 -16.12 18.98
CA SER A 304 15.01 -15.64 18.35
C SER A 304 15.03 -14.13 18.10
N GLY A 305 13.88 -13.48 18.10
CA GLY A 305 13.69 -12.10 17.66
C GLY A 305 13.51 -11.92 16.14
N TYR A 306 13.37 -13.01 15.38
CA TYR A 306 13.09 -13.04 13.95
C TYR A 306 11.78 -13.77 13.67
N SER A 307 11.08 -13.32 12.61
CA SER A 307 9.85 -13.92 12.10
C SER A 307 9.98 -14.32 10.64
N TYR A 308 9.08 -15.19 10.19
CA TYR A 308 9.05 -15.66 8.81
C TYR A 308 7.63 -15.97 8.34
N VAL A 309 7.47 -16.09 7.03
CA VAL A 309 6.33 -16.70 6.36
C VAL A 309 6.83 -17.41 5.11
N ASN A 310 6.25 -18.57 4.79
CA ASN A 310 6.61 -19.31 3.58
C ASN A 310 5.42 -19.32 2.62
N TYR A 311 5.60 -18.76 1.42
CA TYR A 311 4.60 -18.78 0.34
C TYR A 311 4.68 -20.12 -0.40
N ALA A 312 4.40 -21.20 0.34
CA ALA A 312 4.54 -22.57 -0.15
C ALA A 312 3.48 -22.95 -1.20
N GLU A 313 2.41 -22.18 -1.32
CA GLU A 313 1.42 -22.33 -2.39
C GLU A 313 2.00 -22.00 -3.78
N GLY A 314 3.15 -21.35 -3.86
CA GLY A 314 3.77 -20.99 -5.12
C GLY A 314 2.88 -20.07 -5.97
N ILE A 315 2.56 -20.47 -7.21
CA ILE A 315 1.71 -19.69 -8.10
C ILE A 315 0.20 -19.86 -7.82
N TYR A 316 -0.19 -20.74 -6.91
CA TYR A 316 -1.60 -21.11 -6.68
C TYR A 316 -2.27 -20.18 -5.67
N VAL A 317 -2.36 -18.89 -6.03
CA VAL A 317 -3.05 -17.83 -5.27
C VAL A 317 -4.41 -17.56 -5.91
N GLY A 318 -5.45 -17.37 -5.09
CA GLY A 318 -6.79 -17.03 -5.53
C GLY A 318 -7.37 -18.06 -6.53
N TYR A 319 -8.03 -17.58 -7.59
CA TYR A 319 -8.66 -18.44 -8.60
C TYR A 319 -7.67 -19.44 -9.23
N LYS A 320 -6.38 -19.11 -9.33
CA LYS A 320 -5.38 -20.04 -9.86
C LYS A 320 -5.30 -21.33 -9.07
N TYR A 321 -5.59 -21.28 -7.77
CA TYR A 321 -5.72 -22.47 -6.94
C TYR A 321 -7.05 -23.19 -7.20
N TYR A 322 -8.17 -22.51 -7.02
CA TYR A 322 -9.50 -23.13 -7.05
C TYR A 322 -9.85 -23.72 -8.42
N GLU A 323 -9.59 -22.98 -9.47
CA GLU A 323 -9.87 -23.38 -10.86
C GLU A 323 -8.94 -24.50 -11.32
N THR A 324 -7.68 -24.51 -10.88
CA THR A 324 -6.75 -25.59 -11.22
C THR A 324 -7.12 -26.90 -10.54
N ARG A 325 -7.52 -26.84 -9.27
CA ARG A 325 -8.05 -28.01 -8.56
C ARG A 325 -9.28 -28.57 -9.24
N TYR A 326 -10.18 -27.71 -9.69
CA TYR A 326 -11.38 -28.08 -10.41
C TYR A 326 -11.05 -28.74 -11.77
N GLU A 327 -10.19 -28.13 -12.57
CA GLU A 327 -9.78 -28.75 -13.85
C GLU A 327 -9.19 -30.13 -13.63
N ASP A 328 -8.28 -30.26 -12.66
CA ASP A 328 -7.61 -31.56 -12.37
C ASP A 328 -8.60 -32.62 -11.87
N ALA A 329 -9.62 -32.25 -11.09
CA ALA A 329 -10.68 -33.16 -10.67
C ALA A 329 -11.51 -33.66 -11.87
N VAL A 330 -11.90 -32.77 -12.79
CA VAL A 330 -12.63 -33.13 -14.02
C VAL A 330 -11.77 -34.01 -14.95
N LEU A 331 -10.49 -33.68 -15.10
CA LEU A 331 -9.54 -34.43 -15.92
C LEU A 331 -9.07 -35.73 -15.24
N LYS A 332 -9.33 -35.91 -13.93
CA LYS A 332 -8.89 -37.04 -13.08
C LYS A 332 -7.38 -37.18 -13.08
N GLN A 333 -6.69 -36.08 -12.85
CA GLN A 333 -5.22 -35.99 -12.80
C GLN A 333 -4.73 -35.33 -11.51
N GLY A 334 -3.44 -35.39 -11.23
CA GLY A 334 -2.79 -34.69 -10.16
C GLY A 334 -3.24 -35.05 -8.74
N ASN A 335 -3.88 -36.21 -8.53
CA ASN A 335 -4.43 -36.58 -7.23
C ASN A 335 -5.37 -35.53 -6.62
N ALA A 336 -6.13 -34.82 -7.45
CA ALA A 336 -7.03 -33.74 -7.03
C ALA A 336 -8.18 -34.21 -6.12
N GLY A 337 -8.41 -35.54 -6.05
CA GLY A 337 -9.42 -36.15 -5.19
C GLY A 337 -10.86 -35.83 -5.64
N ASP A 338 -11.76 -35.79 -4.65
CA ASP A 338 -13.17 -35.47 -4.84
C ASP A 338 -13.43 -33.97 -4.60
N TYR A 339 -12.59 -33.09 -5.16
CA TYR A 339 -12.74 -31.66 -5.02
C TYR A 339 -14.10 -31.18 -5.55
N ASP A 340 -14.91 -30.59 -4.68
CA ASP A 340 -16.23 -30.05 -5.01
C ASP A 340 -16.12 -28.52 -5.12
N TYR A 341 -16.05 -28.06 -6.37
CA TYR A 341 -15.95 -26.62 -6.66
C TYR A 341 -17.15 -25.83 -6.13
N ALA A 342 -18.37 -26.34 -6.36
CA ALA A 342 -19.58 -25.64 -5.95
C ALA A 342 -19.77 -25.56 -4.43
N ALA A 343 -19.22 -26.51 -3.69
CA ALA A 343 -19.21 -26.48 -2.23
C ALA A 343 -18.09 -25.58 -1.67
N THR A 344 -17.11 -25.22 -2.48
CA THR A 344 -15.94 -24.40 -2.06
C THR A 344 -16.08 -22.95 -2.48
N VAL A 345 -16.38 -22.69 -3.76
CA VAL A 345 -16.44 -21.35 -4.36
C VAL A 345 -17.88 -20.89 -4.48
N ALA A 346 -18.18 -19.75 -3.88
CA ALA A 346 -19.50 -19.10 -3.98
C ALA A 346 -19.58 -18.22 -5.23
N TYR A 347 -18.55 -17.42 -5.49
CA TYR A 347 -18.46 -16.56 -6.68
C TYR A 347 -17.02 -16.58 -7.20
N PRO A 348 -16.81 -16.94 -8.48
CA PRO A 348 -15.48 -16.95 -9.07
C PRO A 348 -14.89 -15.55 -9.26
N PHE A 349 -13.58 -15.48 -9.44
CA PHE A 349 -12.88 -14.28 -9.88
C PHE A 349 -13.46 -13.81 -11.24
N GLY A 350 -13.73 -12.52 -11.37
CA GLY A 350 -14.35 -11.92 -12.56
C GLY A 350 -15.88 -11.89 -12.53
N TYR A 351 -16.53 -12.59 -11.59
CA TYR A 351 -17.98 -12.71 -11.55
C TYR A 351 -18.69 -11.38 -11.28
N GLY A 352 -19.85 -11.20 -11.95
CA GLY A 352 -20.79 -10.10 -11.70
C GLY A 352 -21.98 -10.15 -12.62
N LEU A 353 -23.15 -9.75 -12.12
CA LEU A 353 -24.42 -9.71 -12.85
C LEU A 353 -24.71 -8.30 -13.36
N SER A 354 -25.63 -8.22 -14.31
CA SER A 354 -26.18 -6.99 -14.87
C SER A 354 -27.71 -7.04 -14.84
N TYR A 355 -28.38 -5.88 -14.97
CA TYR A 355 -29.83 -5.81 -15.19
C TYR A 355 -30.23 -6.11 -16.62
N THR A 356 -29.29 -6.38 -17.52
CA THR A 356 -29.50 -6.77 -18.91
C THR A 356 -28.68 -8.02 -19.24
N ASP A 357 -28.97 -8.66 -20.36
CA ASP A 357 -28.29 -9.86 -20.81
C ASP A 357 -27.38 -9.53 -21.99
N PHE A 358 -26.23 -10.19 -22.08
CA PHE A 358 -25.30 -10.08 -23.18
C PHE A 358 -25.06 -11.44 -23.83
N GLU A 359 -24.94 -11.44 -25.14
CA GLU A 359 -24.57 -12.62 -25.95
C GLU A 359 -23.26 -12.35 -26.67
N TRP A 360 -22.30 -13.27 -26.55
CA TRP A 360 -21.03 -13.18 -27.21
C TRP A 360 -20.89 -14.11 -28.39
N SER A 361 -20.25 -13.63 -29.45
CA SER A 361 -20.07 -14.38 -30.70
C SER A 361 -18.78 -14.00 -31.40
N ASP A 362 -18.38 -14.84 -32.38
CA ASP A 362 -17.29 -14.56 -33.30
C ASP A 362 -15.94 -14.26 -32.63
N LEU A 363 -15.54 -15.11 -31.65
CA LEU A 363 -14.20 -15.06 -31.09
C LEU A 363 -13.17 -15.26 -32.22
N LYS A 364 -12.20 -14.33 -32.29
CA LYS A 364 -11.04 -14.43 -33.20
C LYS A 364 -9.77 -14.26 -32.40
N VAL A 365 -8.79 -15.08 -32.68
CA VAL A 365 -7.45 -15.06 -32.05
C VAL A 365 -6.43 -15.17 -33.17
N ASP A 366 -5.69 -14.11 -33.36
CA ASP A 366 -4.66 -14.00 -34.41
C ASP A 366 -3.30 -13.73 -33.79
N TRP A 367 -2.30 -14.50 -34.20
CA TRP A 367 -0.90 -14.32 -33.78
C TRP A 367 -0.07 -13.71 -34.92
N ASP A 368 0.58 -12.60 -34.64
CA ASP A 368 1.59 -11.98 -35.50
C ASP A 368 2.94 -11.93 -34.76
N GLY A 369 3.79 -12.92 -35.03
CA GLY A 369 5.02 -13.13 -34.28
C GLY A 369 4.75 -13.43 -32.80
N ASP A 370 5.17 -12.53 -31.93
CA ASP A 370 5.03 -12.67 -30.49
C ASP A 370 3.78 -11.96 -29.92
N LEU A 371 3.01 -11.30 -30.77
CA LEU A 371 1.84 -10.53 -30.38
C LEU A 371 0.54 -11.27 -30.75
N CYS A 372 -0.33 -11.47 -29.77
CA CYS A 372 -1.68 -11.99 -29.93
C CYS A 372 -2.68 -10.85 -30.00
N THR A 373 -3.58 -10.90 -30.96
CA THR A 373 -4.80 -10.08 -30.99
C THR A 373 -6.01 -10.97 -30.81
N ALA A 374 -6.73 -10.79 -29.69
CA ALA A 374 -7.98 -11.51 -29.42
C ALA A 374 -9.17 -10.55 -29.47
N SER A 375 -10.29 -10.98 -30.06
CA SER A 375 -11.47 -10.13 -30.19
C SER A 375 -12.76 -10.94 -30.21
N VAL A 376 -13.85 -10.34 -29.72
CA VAL A 376 -15.16 -10.94 -29.62
C VAL A 376 -16.23 -9.88 -29.90
N THR A 377 -17.39 -10.28 -30.43
CA THR A 377 -18.56 -9.42 -30.60
C THR A 377 -19.49 -9.61 -29.41
N VAL A 378 -19.77 -8.54 -28.68
CA VAL A 378 -20.71 -8.48 -27.56
C VAL A 378 -22.00 -7.82 -28.05
N LYS A 379 -23.16 -8.40 -27.77
CA LYS A 379 -24.49 -7.88 -28.10
C LYS A 379 -25.35 -7.81 -26.84
N ASN A 380 -25.94 -6.66 -26.58
CA ASN A 380 -26.97 -6.54 -25.57
C ASN A 380 -28.28 -7.18 -26.08
N THR A 381 -28.70 -8.27 -25.46
CA THR A 381 -29.93 -9.02 -25.82
C THR A 381 -31.08 -8.77 -24.86
N GLY A 382 -30.82 -8.02 -23.76
CA GLY A 382 -31.86 -7.70 -22.77
C GLY A 382 -32.63 -6.42 -23.09
N PHE A 383 -33.22 -5.82 -22.07
CA PHE A 383 -34.20 -4.74 -22.21
C PHE A 383 -33.72 -3.37 -21.71
N THR A 384 -32.53 -3.29 -21.11
CA THR A 384 -31.94 -2.03 -20.59
C THR A 384 -30.53 -1.84 -21.14
N SER A 385 -30.10 -0.59 -21.24
CA SER A 385 -28.72 -0.31 -21.62
C SER A 385 -27.74 -0.80 -20.56
N GLY A 386 -26.56 -1.21 -20.96
CA GLY A 386 -25.54 -1.67 -20.04
C GLY A 386 -24.18 -1.85 -20.68
N LYS A 387 -23.19 -2.07 -19.85
CA LYS A 387 -21.81 -2.39 -20.23
C LYS A 387 -21.49 -3.82 -19.80
N ASP A 388 -20.62 -4.45 -20.57
CA ASP A 388 -20.11 -5.79 -20.24
C ASP A 388 -18.59 -5.81 -20.22
N VAL A 389 -18.01 -6.71 -19.43
CA VAL A 389 -16.57 -6.95 -19.34
C VAL A 389 -16.25 -8.25 -20.05
N VAL A 390 -15.31 -8.20 -20.99
CA VAL A 390 -14.76 -9.38 -21.65
C VAL A 390 -13.38 -9.66 -21.08
N GLU A 391 -13.24 -10.79 -20.44
CA GLU A 391 -12.01 -11.28 -19.86
C GLU A 391 -11.39 -12.33 -20.78
N PHE A 392 -10.13 -12.15 -21.17
CA PHE A 392 -9.39 -13.09 -22.00
C PHE A 392 -8.39 -13.85 -21.14
N TYR A 393 -8.61 -15.15 -21.06
CA TYR A 393 -7.75 -16.07 -20.34
C TYR A 393 -6.95 -16.95 -21.30
N VAL A 394 -5.79 -17.39 -20.81
CA VAL A 394 -4.91 -18.31 -21.53
C VAL A 394 -4.71 -19.55 -20.67
N GLN A 395 -4.86 -20.72 -21.30
CA GLN A 395 -4.38 -21.97 -20.75
C GLN A 395 -3.12 -22.42 -21.48
N SER A 396 -2.05 -22.62 -20.73
CA SER A 396 -0.80 -23.23 -21.22
C SER A 396 -0.80 -24.75 -21.04
N PRO A 397 -0.07 -25.51 -21.86
CA PRO A 397 0.06 -26.96 -21.65
C PRO A 397 0.82 -27.23 -20.35
N TYR A 398 0.28 -28.08 -19.49
CA TYR A 398 0.92 -28.52 -18.26
C TYR A 398 1.59 -29.89 -18.44
N ILE A 399 2.82 -30.00 -18.01
CA ILE A 399 3.62 -31.22 -18.01
C ILE A 399 3.91 -31.60 -16.56
N PRO A 400 3.38 -32.69 -16.03
CA PRO A 400 3.60 -33.10 -14.65
C PRO A 400 5.09 -33.16 -14.27
N GLY A 401 5.47 -32.48 -13.17
CA GLY A 401 6.86 -32.36 -12.72
C GLY A 401 7.69 -31.32 -13.47
N GLY A 402 7.12 -30.64 -14.47
CA GLY A 402 7.72 -29.47 -15.12
C GLY A 402 7.44 -28.18 -14.38
N VAL A 403 7.35 -27.08 -15.14
CA VAL A 403 7.00 -25.74 -14.62
C VAL A 403 5.54 -25.76 -14.16
N GLU A 404 5.27 -25.22 -12.97
CA GLU A 404 3.91 -25.14 -12.44
C GLU A 404 3.07 -24.17 -13.27
N LYS A 405 1.79 -24.53 -13.50
CA LYS A 405 0.87 -23.77 -14.36
C LYS A 405 -0.54 -23.86 -13.84
N ALA A 406 -1.22 -22.73 -13.78
CA ALA A 406 -2.65 -22.69 -13.49
C ALA A 406 -3.48 -23.26 -14.65
N ALA A 407 -4.71 -23.67 -14.37
CA ALA A 407 -5.66 -24.12 -15.39
C ALA A 407 -5.94 -23.02 -16.41
N VAL A 408 -6.14 -21.80 -15.94
CA VAL A 408 -6.23 -20.60 -16.74
C VAL A 408 -5.52 -19.44 -16.03
N ALA A 409 -5.01 -18.50 -16.79
CA ALA A 409 -4.47 -17.25 -16.27
C ALA A 409 -5.03 -16.08 -17.10
N LEU A 410 -5.45 -15.00 -16.43
CA LEU A 410 -5.88 -13.78 -17.09
C LEU A 410 -4.73 -13.24 -17.95
N ALA A 411 -5.01 -12.92 -19.21
CA ALA A 411 -4.04 -12.33 -20.13
C ALA A 411 -4.35 -10.84 -20.37
N GLN A 412 -5.65 -10.50 -20.51
CA GLN A 412 -6.09 -9.13 -20.76
C GLN A 412 -7.62 -9.03 -20.57
N TYR A 413 -8.13 -7.83 -20.46
CA TYR A 413 -9.55 -7.56 -20.37
C TYR A 413 -9.93 -6.27 -21.11
N VAL A 414 -11.22 -6.15 -21.45
CA VAL A 414 -11.78 -4.95 -22.02
C VAL A 414 -13.25 -4.80 -21.65
N LYS A 415 -13.67 -3.59 -21.30
CA LYS A 415 -15.06 -3.25 -21.04
C LYS A 415 -15.68 -2.58 -22.26
N THR A 416 -16.92 -2.95 -22.59
CA THR A 416 -17.66 -2.32 -23.71
C THR A 416 -18.00 -0.86 -23.37
N SER A 417 -18.32 -0.07 -24.39
CA SER A 417 -19.13 1.12 -24.19
C SER A 417 -20.53 0.71 -23.70
N GLU A 418 -21.35 1.67 -23.28
CA GLU A 418 -22.74 1.40 -22.95
C GLU A 418 -23.52 0.98 -24.23
N LEU A 419 -24.05 -0.23 -24.21
CA LEU A 419 -24.82 -0.80 -25.34
C LEU A 419 -26.30 -0.70 -25.07
N ALA A 420 -27.06 -0.08 -25.99
CA ALA A 420 -28.49 -0.07 -25.94
C ALA A 420 -29.07 -1.49 -26.26
N PRO A 421 -30.33 -1.79 -25.89
CA PRO A 421 -30.98 -3.05 -26.26
C PRO A 421 -30.88 -3.36 -27.75
N GLY A 422 -30.31 -4.51 -28.09
CA GLY A 422 -30.07 -4.98 -29.48
C GLY A 422 -28.77 -4.47 -30.11
N GLU A 423 -28.08 -3.53 -29.51
CA GLU A 423 -26.81 -3.01 -30.00
C GLU A 423 -25.66 -4.01 -29.80
N SER A 424 -24.67 -3.94 -30.68
CA SER A 424 -23.50 -4.83 -30.65
C SER A 424 -22.21 -4.02 -30.79
N GLN A 425 -21.16 -4.43 -30.08
CA GLN A 425 -19.81 -3.91 -30.22
C GLN A 425 -18.82 -5.05 -30.39
N ARG A 426 -17.85 -4.88 -31.29
CA ARG A 426 -16.70 -5.75 -31.35
C ARG A 426 -15.61 -5.13 -30.46
N VAL A 427 -15.16 -5.87 -29.45
CA VAL A 427 -14.04 -5.49 -28.59
C VAL A 427 -12.81 -6.31 -28.93
N SER A 428 -11.63 -5.74 -28.70
CA SER A 428 -10.35 -6.36 -29.03
C SER A 428 -9.29 -6.00 -28.03
N VAL A 429 -8.43 -6.94 -27.71
CA VAL A 429 -7.24 -6.78 -26.86
C VAL A 429 -6.00 -7.30 -27.55
N THR A 430 -4.83 -6.84 -27.06
CA THR A 430 -3.52 -7.36 -27.46
C THR A 430 -2.70 -7.72 -26.23
N PHE A 431 -1.98 -8.83 -26.33
CA PHE A 431 -1.00 -9.29 -25.34
C PHE A 431 0.14 -10.04 -26.03
N SER A 432 1.30 -10.07 -25.40
CA SER A 432 2.49 -10.72 -25.97
C SER A 432 2.69 -12.13 -25.41
N LYS A 433 3.56 -12.92 -26.04
CA LYS A 433 4.03 -14.19 -25.49
C LYS A 433 4.66 -13.99 -24.10
N GLN A 434 5.37 -12.89 -23.87
CA GLN A 434 5.98 -12.59 -22.56
C GLN A 434 4.92 -12.38 -21.48
N ASP A 435 3.77 -11.79 -21.79
CA ASP A 435 2.69 -11.57 -20.82
C ASP A 435 2.12 -12.91 -20.30
N ILE A 436 2.13 -13.97 -21.12
CA ILE A 436 1.56 -15.29 -20.83
C ILE A 436 2.58 -16.40 -20.57
N ALA A 437 3.88 -16.09 -20.66
CA ALA A 437 4.95 -17.04 -20.42
C ALA A 437 5.02 -17.44 -18.94
N SER A 438 5.47 -18.67 -18.69
CA SER A 438 5.80 -19.12 -17.32
C SER A 438 7.30 -19.02 -17.09
N TYR A 439 7.70 -18.80 -15.83
CA TYR A 439 9.10 -18.71 -15.46
C TYR A 439 9.64 -20.07 -14.99
N ASP A 440 10.60 -20.60 -15.73
CA ASP A 440 11.29 -21.85 -15.36
C ASP A 440 12.53 -21.56 -14.51
N ALA A 441 12.35 -21.53 -13.21
CA ALA A 441 13.42 -21.25 -12.25
C ALA A 441 14.43 -22.42 -12.10
N LYS A 442 14.06 -23.64 -12.54
CA LYS A 442 14.87 -24.86 -12.31
C LYS A 442 15.83 -25.12 -13.47
N ASP A 443 15.28 -25.25 -14.67
CA ASP A 443 16.03 -25.76 -15.82
C ASP A 443 16.47 -24.63 -16.77
N ALA A 444 15.51 -23.87 -17.34
CA ALA A 444 15.83 -22.83 -18.31
C ALA A 444 16.33 -21.53 -17.67
N LYS A 445 15.96 -21.29 -16.41
CA LYS A 445 16.27 -20.08 -15.63
C LYS A 445 15.85 -18.80 -16.35
N THR A 446 14.73 -18.86 -17.04
CA THR A 446 14.14 -17.78 -17.81
C THR A 446 12.65 -18.06 -18.11
N TYR A 447 11.98 -17.12 -18.77
CA TYR A 447 10.61 -17.35 -19.23
C TYR A 447 10.55 -18.34 -20.39
N VAL A 448 9.47 -19.14 -20.42
CA VAL A 448 9.28 -20.19 -21.41
C VAL A 448 7.86 -20.22 -21.95
N ILE A 449 7.74 -20.54 -23.23
CA ILE A 449 6.52 -20.97 -23.87
C ILE A 449 6.67 -22.47 -24.20
N ASP A 450 5.99 -23.33 -23.47
CA ASP A 450 6.13 -24.76 -23.63
C ASP A 450 5.42 -25.27 -24.89
N ALA A 451 6.00 -26.32 -25.49
CA ALA A 451 5.38 -27.01 -26.62
C ALA A 451 4.11 -27.73 -26.19
N GLY A 452 3.10 -27.69 -27.03
CA GLY A 452 1.81 -28.32 -26.78
C GLY A 452 0.61 -27.49 -27.23
N ASP A 453 -0.54 -27.87 -26.79
CA ASP A 453 -1.81 -27.22 -27.10
C ASP A 453 -2.10 -26.09 -26.10
N TRP A 454 -2.21 -24.88 -26.60
CA TRP A 454 -2.60 -23.68 -25.88
C TRP A 454 -4.03 -23.31 -26.23
N TYR A 455 -4.73 -22.69 -25.30
CA TYR A 455 -6.07 -22.17 -25.53
C TYR A 455 -6.14 -20.71 -25.11
N VAL A 456 -6.76 -19.87 -25.97
CA VAL A 456 -7.18 -18.51 -25.62
C VAL A 456 -8.69 -18.53 -25.54
N THR A 457 -9.24 -18.14 -24.41
CA THR A 457 -10.69 -18.13 -24.18
C THR A 457 -11.18 -16.77 -23.72
N ALA A 458 -12.37 -16.38 -24.22
CA ALA A 458 -13.11 -15.23 -23.71
C ALA A 458 -14.21 -15.75 -22.78
N ALA A 459 -14.30 -15.16 -21.57
CA ALA A 459 -15.23 -15.60 -20.54
C ALA A 459 -15.68 -14.42 -19.67
N HIS A 460 -16.81 -14.58 -18.96
CA HIS A 460 -17.31 -13.60 -18.00
C HIS A 460 -16.60 -13.69 -16.64
N ASP A 461 -15.96 -14.83 -16.38
CA ASP A 461 -15.23 -15.12 -15.16
C ASP A 461 -14.23 -16.29 -15.38
N ALA A 462 -13.38 -16.53 -14.41
CA ALA A 462 -12.35 -17.57 -14.48
C ALA A 462 -12.94 -18.99 -14.56
N HIS A 463 -14.09 -19.24 -13.93
CA HIS A 463 -14.72 -20.57 -13.96
C HIS A 463 -15.35 -20.88 -15.32
N GLU A 464 -16.02 -19.91 -15.94
CA GLU A 464 -16.48 -20.05 -17.31
C GLU A 464 -15.29 -20.30 -18.27
N ALA A 465 -14.17 -19.60 -18.05
CA ALA A 465 -12.97 -19.80 -18.86
C ALA A 465 -12.47 -21.26 -18.81
N VAL A 466 -12.40 -21.85 -17.62
CA VAL A 466 -12.01 -23.27 -17.46
C VAL A 466 -13.04 -24.19 -18.11
N ASN A 467 -14.34 -23.94 -17.93
CA ASN A 467 -15.39 -24.74 -18.55
C ASN A 467 -15.35 -24.68 -20.08
N ASN A 468 -15.06 -23.50 -20.67
CA ASN A 468 -14.94 -23.34 -22.14
C ASN A 468 -13.77 -24.18 -22.68
N VAL A 469 -12.62 -24.16 -21.98
CA VAL A 469 -11.44 -24.96 -22.36
C VAL A 469 -11.70 -26.46 -22.17
N LEU A 470 -12.29 -26.87 -21.05
CA LEU A 470 -12.67 -28.28 -20.81
C LEU A 470 -13.64 -28.80 -21.92
N ALA A 471 -14.62 -27.99 -22.30
CA ALA A 471 -15.53 -28.32 -23.42
C ALA A 471 -14.77 -28.44 -24.74
N ALA A 472 -13.81 -27.55 -25.04
CA ALA A 472 -12.94 -27.66 -26.22
C ALA A 472 -12.03 -28.91 -26.19
N LYS A 473 -11.73 -29.44 -25.01
CA LYS A 473 -11.07 -30.74 -24.79
C LYS A 473 -12.06 -31.93 -24.86
N GLY A 474 -13.33 -31.69 -25.13
CA GLY A 474 -14.38 -32.73 -25.26
C GLY A 474 -14.96 -33.23 -23.94
N LYS A 475 -14.81 -32.47 -22.85
CA LYS A 475 -15.42 -32.77 -21.55
C LYS A 475 -16.83 -32.20 -21.45
N THR A 476 -17.63 -32.77 -20.57
CA THR A 476 -19.03 -32.45 -20.34
C THR A 476 -19.36 -32.53 -18.84
N THR A 477 -20.58 -32.18 -18.48
CA THR A 477 -21.11 -32.39 -17.13
C THR A 477 -21.10 -33.85 -16.67
N ALA A 478 -21.09 -34.82 -17.60
CA ALA A 478 -20.92 -36.24 -17.26
C ALA A 478 -19.49 -36.60 -16.81
N ASP A 479 -18.51 -35.75 -17.10
CA ASP A 479 -17.13 -35.90 -16.62
C ASP A 479 -16.89 -35.17 -15.27
N GLY A 480 -17.93 -34.49 -14.74
CA GLY A 480 -17.86 -33.75 -13.47
C GLY A 480 -17.77 -32.23 -13.64
N MET A 481 -17.98 -31.69 -14.85
CA MET A 481 -18.09 -30.25 -15.05
C MET A 481 -19.34 -29.69 -14.35
N THR A 482 -19.22 -28.52 -13.74
CA THR A 482 -20.33 -27.81 -13.08
C THR A 482 -21.35 -27.27 -14.07
N ALA A 483 -20.90 -26.88 -15.27
CA ALA A 483 -21.72 -26.42 -16.38
C ALA A 483 -21.12 -26.83 -17.73
N ASN A 484 -21.94 -26.80 -18.79
CA ASN A 484 -21.44 -26.97 -20.16
C ASN A 484 -20.70 -25.70 -20.57
N GLY A 485 -19.45 -25.83 -20.97
CA GLY A 485 -18.69 -24.69 -21.52
C GLY A 485 -19.10 -24.39 -22.98
N ASN A 486 -18.72 -23.23 -23.46
CA ASN A 486 -18.91 -22.73 -24.79
C ASN A 486 -17.65 -22.93 -25.66
N THR A 487 -17.63 -23.97 -26.48
CA THR A 487 -16.49 -24.26 -27.38
C THR A 487 -16.21 -23.17 -28.39
N ALA A 488 -17.20 -22.32 -28.73
CA ALA A 488 -17.01 -21.19 -29.64
C ALA A 488 -16.22 -20.03 -28.99
N MET A 489 -16.12 -20.02 -27.66
CA MET A 489 -15.36 -19.04 -26.91
C MET A 489 -13.96 -19.55 -26.50
N ALA A 490 -13.49 -20.66 -27.03
CA ALA A 490 -12.15 -21.17 -26.79
C ALA A 490 -11.43 -21.47 -28.10
N ALA A 491 -10.38 -20.73 -28.40
CA ALA A 491 -9.56 -20.90 -29.59
C ALA A 491 -8.29 -21.64 -29.23
N LYS A 492 -8.06 -22.78 -29.87
CA LYS A 492 -6.85 -23.59 -29.70
C LYS A 492 -5.74 -23.13 -30.63
N TYR A 493 -4.54 -23.07 -30.12
CA TYR A 493 -3.36 -22.96 -30.96
C TYR A 493 -2.25 -23.91 -30.46
N THR A 494 -1.37 -24.39 -31.35
CA THR A 494 -0.34 -25.38 -30.99
C THR A 494 1.05 -24.80 -31.19
N VAL A 495 1.85 -24.85 -30.13
CA VAL A 495 3.29 -24.56 -30.16
C VAL A 495 4.05 -25.86 -30.42
N SER A 496 4.83 -25.92 -31.50
CA SER A 496 5.51 -27.15 -31.93
C SER A 496 6.76 -27.48 -31.13
N GLU A 497 7.47 -26.45 -30.62
CA GLU A 497 8.71 -26.58 -29.87
C GLU A 497 8.72 -25.57 -28.71
N ARG A 498 9.40 -25.92 -27.62
CA ARG A 498 9.55 -25.02 -26.48
C ARG A 498 10.37 -23.80 -26.89
N GLU A 499 9.85 -22.62 -26.63
CA GLU A 499 10.52 -21.34 -26.88
C GLU A 499 11.09 -20.80 -25.57
N LEU A 500 12.31 -20.23 -25.62
CA LEU A 500 12.95 -19.55 -24.48
C LEU A 500 12.86 -18.04 -24.69
N LEU A 501 12.25 -17.33 -23.76
CA LEU A 501 12.16 -15.88 -23.76
C LEU A 501 13.22 -15.33 -22.79
N ASN A 502 14.48 -15.45 -23.16
CA ASN A 502 15.64 -15.09 -22.33
C ASN A 502 16.01 -13.60 -22.39
N LYS A 503 15.14 -12.78 -22.95
CA LYS A 503 15.29 -11.31 -22.96
C LYS A 503 13.99 -10.65 -22.59
N ASP A 504 14.09 -9.60 -21.79
CA ASP A 504 12.95 -8.73 -21.54
C ASP A 504 12.54 -8.01 -22.84
N ALA A 505 11.24 -8.00 -23.17
CA ALA A 505 10.75 -7.49 -24.45
C ALA A 505 10.88 -5.96 -24.58
N VAL A 506 10.94 -5.22 -23.47
CA VAL A 506 11.02 -3.77 -23.46
C VAL A 506 12.48 -3.29 -23.45
N SER A 507 13.26 -3.78 -22.51
CA SER A 507 14.67 -3.37 -22.33
C SER A 507 15.63 -4.09 -23.27
N GLY A 508 15.29 -5.30 -23.73
CA GLY A 508 16.17 -6.20 -24.45
C GLY A 508 17.26 -6.85 -23.61
N ALA A 509 17.25 -6.63 -22.30
CA ALA A 509 18.22 -7.20 -21.37
C ALA A 509 18.00 -8.69 -21.16
N GLU A 510 19.06 -9.40 -20.79
CA GLU A 510 19.02 -10.83 -20.50
C GLU A 510 18.24 -11.10 -19.21
N VAL A 511 17.36 -12.09 -19.23
CA VAL A 511 16.57 -12.57 -18.10
C VAL A 511 17.14 -13.89 -17.62
N THR A 512 17.54 -13.93 -16.33
CA THR A 512 18.02 -15.14 -15.67
C THR A 512 17.69 -15.10 -14.16
N ASN A 513 17.86 -16.25 -13.46
CA ASN A 513 17.61 -16.30 -12.02
C ASN A 513 18.38 -15.24 -11.25
N GLN A 514 17.69 -14.57 -10.36
CA GLN A 514 18.23 -13.57 -9.44
C GLN A 514 17.87 -13.89 -7.98
N LEU A 515 16.91 -14.78 -7.75
CA LEU A 515 16.29 -15.01 -6.45
C LEU A 515 16.44 -16.47 -5.98
N ASP A 516 17.53 -17.14 -6.31
CA ASP A 516 17.81 -18.52 -5.86
C ASP A 516 17.81 -18.64 -4.33
N ASP A 517 18.13 -17.56 -3.60
CA ASP A 517 18.23 -17.49 -2.13
C ASP A 517 16.86 -17.30 -1.41
N ILE A 518 15.75 -17.25 -2.13
CA ILE A 518 14.42 -17.11 -1.49
C ILE A 518 13.74 -18.43 -1.17
N VAL A 519 14.30 -19.55 -1.58
CA VAL A 519 13.84 -20.87 -1.15
C VAL A 519 14.30 -21.11 0.29
N TYR A 520 13.35 -21.48 1.17
CA TYR A 520 13.64 -21.61 2.60
C TYR A 520 14.73 -22.63 2.92
N ALA A 521 14.58 -23.84 2.33
CA ALA A 521 15.54 -24.94 2.45
C ALA A 521 15.37 -25.88 1.24
N ASP A 522 16.40 -26.64 0.93
CA ASP A 522 16.43 -27.56 -0.22
C ASP A 522 15.35 -28.68 -0.14
N ASP A 523 14.88 -29.02 1.06
CA ASP A 523 13.83 -30.00 1.32
C ASP A 523 12.43 -29.38 1.48
N THR A 524 12.28 -28.08 1.25
CA THR A 524 10.96 -27.42 1.29
C THR A 524 10.09 -27.93 0.15
N VAL A 525 8.92 -28.44 0.49
CA VAL A 525 7.93 -28.90 -0.48
C VAL A 525 6.98 -27.75 -0.79
N TYR A 526 6.95 -27.32 -2.04
CA TYR A 526 6.01 -26.36 -2.57
C TYR A 526 4.81 -27.08 -3.19
N LEU A 527 3.64 -26.45 -3.14
CA LEU A 527 2.43 -26.99 -3.72
C LEU A 527 2.61 -27.22 -5.23
N SER A 528 2.24 -28.42 -5.69
CA SER A 528 2.34 -28.80 -7.09
C SER A 528 1.04 -29.47 -7.56
N ARG A 529 0.56 -29.05 -8.74
CA ARG A 529 -0.57 -29.73 -9.36
C ARG A 529 -0.24 -31.13 -9.93
N SER A 530 1.02 -31.53 -9.93
CA SER A 530 1.43 -32.85 -10.40
C SER A 530 0.81 -33.97 -9.56
N ASP A 531 0.63 -33.74 -8.27
CA ASP A 531 0.13 -34.76 -7.36
C ASP A 531 -0.79 -34.23 -6.24
N TRP A 532 -0.80 -32.90 -5.93
CA TRP A 532 -1.52 -32.33 -4.79
C TRP A 532 -1.25 -33.06 -3.46
N SER A 533 -0.08 -33.74 -3.36
CA SER A 533 0.22 -34.71 -2.30
C SER A 533 0.38 -34.12 -0.91
N VAL A 534 0.54 -32.80 -0.84
CA VAL A 534 0.61 -32.07 0.43
C VAL A 534 -0.76 -31.70 0.98
N MET A 535 -1.83 -32.11 0.30
CA MET A 535 -3.21 -31.91 0.70
C MET A 535 -3.72 -33.11 1.50
N ASP A 536 -4.19 -32.91 2.72
CA ASP A 536 -4.93 -33.95 3.47
C ASP A 536 -6.44 -33.83 3.21
N ASN A 537 -7.23 -34.77 3.81
CA ASN A 537 -8.68 -34.81 3.66
C ASN A 537 -9.42 -33.61 4.28
N ASN A 538 -8.73 -32.77 5.06
CA ASN A 538 -9.27 -31.62 5.78
C ASN A 538 -8.65 -30.30 5.35
N GLY A 539 -7.80 -30.30 4.33
CA GLY A 539 -7.13 -29.10 3.85
C GLY A 539 -5.67 -29.33 3.51
N LEU A 540 -4.89 -28.28 3.53
CA LEU A 540 -3.51 -28.27 3.14
C LEU A 540 -2.61 -28.60 4.33
N GLU A 541 -1.82 -29.64 4.22
CA GLU A 541 -0.77 -29.96 5.16
C GLU A 541 0.58 -29.94 4.44
N TYR A 542 1.33 -28.89 4.59
CA TYR A 542 2.69 -28.81 4.07
C TYR A 542 3.64 -29.55 4.99
N THR A 543 4.45 -30.43 4.46
CA THR A 543 5.27 -31.35 5.24
C THR A 543 6.49 -30.74 5.89
N THR A 544 6.86 -29.53 5.50
CA THR A 544 8.04 -28.84 6.05
C THR A 544 7.72 -27.41 6.43
N GLY A 545 7.75 -27.15 7.71
CA GLY A 545 7.77 -25.80 8.23
C GLY A 545 6.48 -25.03 8.25
N VAL A 546 5.38 -25.73 8.17
CA VAL A 546 4.07 -25.12 8.26
C VAL A 546 3.41 -25.49 9.56
N ALA A 547 2.94 -24.51 10.26
CA ALA A 547 2.21 -24.69 11.50
C ALA A 547 0.72 -24.86 11.22
N LYS A 548 0.11 -25.91 11.71
CA LYS A 548 -1.34 -26.04 11.80
C LYS A 548 -1.88 -25.15 12.90
N GLY A 549 -3.02 -24.48 12.65
CA GLY A 549 -3.76 -23.76 13.67
C GLY A 549 -3.02 -22.55 14.23
N VAL A 550 -2.42 -21.75 13.37
CA VAL A 550 -1.75 -20.53 13.78
C VAL A 550 -2.79 -19.49 14.19
N SER A 551 -2.61 -18.96 15.38
CA SER A 551 -3.28 -17.73 15.79
C SER A 551 -2.57 -16.56 15.11
N ASN A 552 -3.31 -15.74 14.39
CA ASN A 552 -2.82 -14.43 14.00
C ASN A 552 -2.71 -13.53 15.24
N VAL A 553 -2.14 -12.35 15.07
CA VAL A 553 -2.11 -11.30 16.09
C VAL A 553 -1.32 -11.66 17.35
N GLY A 554 -0.02 -11.83 17.21
CA GLY A 554 0.92 -11.80 18.33
C GLY A 554 0.86 -12.99 19.30
N ASN A 555 0.06 -14.02 19.00
CA ASN A 555 -0.01 -15.22 19.81
C ASN A 555 0.64 -16.41 19.12
N ILE A 556 1.83 -16.71 19.55
CA ILE A 556 2.36 -18.07 19.37
C ILE A 556 1.70 -18.92 20.45
N SER A 557 0.75 -19.77 20.07
CA SER A 557 0.37 -20.86 20.96
C SER A 557 1.57 -21.79 21.08
N GLY A 558 1.83 -22.33 22.27
CA GLY A 558 2.95 -23.25 22.50
C GLY A 558 2.92 -24.54 21.67
N ASP A 559 1.86 -24.74 20.88
CA ASP A 559 1.63 -25.93 20.05
C ASP A 559 1.98 -25.72 18.57
N VAL A 560 2.38 -24.50 18.17
CA VAL A 560 2.76 -24.19 16.79
C VAL A 560 4.19 -24.67 16.54
N PRO A 561 4.45 -25.54 15.56
CA PRO A 561 5.80 -25.88 15.16
C PRO A 561 6.55 -24.64 14.74
N THR A 562 7.62 -24.32 15.44
CA THR A 562 8.48 -23.18 15.14
C THR A 562 9.82 -23.71 14.65
N TYR A 563 10.35 -23.07 13.59
CA TYR A 563 11.71 -23.40 13.15
C TYR A 563 12.74 -22.92 14.15
N VAL A 564 13.70 -23.78 14.44
CA VAL A 564 14.94 -23.37 15.10
C VAL A 564 15.80 -22.64 14.09
N ILE A 565 16.08 -21.37 14.36
CA ILE A 565 16.96 -20.58 13.47
C ILE A 565 18.37 -21.20 13.49
N SER A 566 18.92 -21.49 12.31
CA SER A 566 20.31 -21.95 12.18
C SER A 566 21.29 -20.80 12.43
N ASP A 567 22.52 -21.16 12.85
CA ASP A 567 23.59 -20.17 13.05
C ASP A 567 23.94 -19.45 11.72
N ASP A 568 23.87 -20.16 10.59
CA ASP A 568 24.10 -19.59 9.25
C ASP A 568 23.02 -18.56 8.89
N LEU A 569 21.74 -18.92 9.07
CA LEU A 569 20.64 -18.00 8.78
C LEU A 569 20.68 -16.77 9.70
N ARG A 570 21.01 -16.96 10.98
CA ARG A 570 21.21 -15.84 11.90
C ARG A 570 22.32 -14.93 11.43
N ALA A 571 23.47 -15.49 11.04
CA ALA A 571 24.59 -14.70 10.53
C ALA A 571 24.20 -13.93 9.24
N LYS A 572 23.40 -14.52 8.36
CA LYS A 572 22.85 -13.83 7.19
C LYS A 572 21.92 -12.69 7.58
N PHE A 573 21.00 -12.85 8.53
CA PHE A 573 20.12 -11.79 9.00
C PHE A 573 20.87 -10.62 9.67
N GLU A 574 22.02 -10.89 10.27
CA GLU A 574 22.87 -9.89 10.96
C GLU A 574 23.90 -9.26 10.01
N LEU A 575 24.05 -9.75 8.79
CA LEU A 575 24.99 -9.21 7.82
C LEU A 575 24.62 -7.76 7.46
N LYS A 576 25.63 -6.88 7.36
CA LYS A 576 25.46 -5.45 7.11
C LYS A 576 26.46 -4.92 6.07
N GLY A 577 26.18 -3.71 5.59
CA GLY A 577 27.06 -3.00 4.70
C GLY A 577 27.02 -3.53 3.26
N PHE A 578 28.05 -3.20 2.48
CA PHE A 578 28.12 -3.52 1.05
C PHE A 578 27.91 -5.02 0.76
N ALA A 579 28.56 -5.91 1.51
CA ALA A 579 28.44 -7.36 1.31
C ALA A 579 27.01 -7.89 1.50
N ALA A 580 26.23 -7.27 2.39
CA ALA A 580 24.83 -7.67 2.64
C ALA A 580 23.88 -7.35 1.49
N SER A 581 24.29 -6.49 0.55
CA SER A 581 23.48 -6.15 -0.63
C SER A 581 23.49 -7.25 -1.70
N LEU A 582 24.43 -8.16 -1.67
CA LEU A 582 24.73 -9.12 -2.73
C LEU A 582 25.11 -8.44 -4.06
N ASN A 583 25.63 -7.21 -4.01
CA ASN A 583 26.20 -6.59 -5.19
C ASN A 583 27.42 -7.44 -5.64
N PRO A 584 27.43 -7.94 -6.89
CA PRO A 584 28.46 -8.90 -7.33
C PRO A 584 29.83 -8.29 -7.56
N THR A 585 29.95 -6.96 -7.47
CA THR A 585 31.22 -6.27 -7.75
C THR A 585 32.08 -6.22 -6.49
N ASP A 586 33.40 -6.28 -6.66
CA ASP A 586 34.34 -6.09 -5.56
C ASP A 586 34.42 -4.58 -5.19
N PRO A 587 34.02 -4.16 -3.98
CA PRO A 587 34.05 -2.76 -3.59
C PRO A 587 35.50 -2.18 -3.53
N THR A 588 36.53 -3.02 -3.55
CA THR A 588 37.94 -2.62 -3.54
C THR A 588 38.52 -2.51 -4.93
N ASP A 589 37.83 -2.93 -5.99
CA ASP A 589 38.33 -2.86 -7.36
C ASP A 589 38.43 -1.40 -7.85
N ALA A 590 39.63 -0.89 -7.93
CA ALA A 590 39.89 0.48 -8.35
C ALA A 590 39.57 0.73 -9.85
N ALA A 591 39.43 -0.31 -10.68
CA ALA A 591 39.00 -0.17 -12.07
C ALA A 591 37.46 0.09 -12.15
N LEU A 592 36.69 -0.55 -11.27
CA LEU A 592 35.24 -0.34 -11.16
C LEU A 592 34.90 0.87 -10.30
N TYR A 593 35.66 1.08 -9.23
CA TYR A 593 35.42 2.10 -8.22
C TYR A 593 36.66 3.01 -8.04
N PRO A 594 36.91 3.92 -8.99
CA PRO A 594 38.06 4.82 -8.89
C PRO A 594 37.98 5.72 -7.65
N GLY A 595 39.11 6.10 -7.09
CA GLY A 595 39.20 7.01 -5.99
C GLY A 595 38.76 8.45 -6.34
N LYS A 596 39.20 9.40 -5.52
CA LYS A 596 38.85 10.83 -5.69
C LYS A 596 39.24 11.35 -7.09
N GLU A 597 40.31 10.90 -7.64
CA GLU A 597 40.85 11.28 -8.95
C GLU A 597 39.99 10.84 -10.12
N GLY A 598 39.08 9.90 -9.92
CA GLY A 598 38.09 9.45 -10.92
C GLY A 598 36.92 10.38 -11.13
N TYR A 599 36.74 11.39 -10.30
CA TYR A 599 35.57 12.25 -10.34
C TYR A 599 35.92 13.72 -10.15
N THR A 600 35.16 14.58 -10.82
CA THR A 600 35.20 16.03 -10.64
C THR A 600 34.06 16.47 -9.71
N TYR A 601 34.34 17.48 -8.86
CA TYR A 601 33.36 18.07 -7.96
C TYR A 601 33.49 19.60 -7.93
N GLY A 602 32.35 20.30 -7.98
CA GLY A 602 32.30 21.75 -7.91
C GLY A 602 32.84 22.44 -9.17
N ALA A 603 32.72 21.77 -10.33
CA ALA A 603 33.01 22.38 -11.64
C ALA A 603 32.13 23.60 -11.89
N LYS A 604 32.50 24.38 -12.88
CA LYS A 604 31.74 25.57 -13.31
C LYS A 604 31.39 25.45 -14.79
N ASN A 605 30.58 24.45 -15.11
CA ASN A 605 30.06 24.21 -16.46
C ASN A 605 28.88 25.16 -16.78
N ASN A 606 28.34 25.83 -15.75
CA ASN A 606 27.19 26.75 -15.79
C ASN A 606 25.91 26.06 -16.29
N LEU A 607 25.73 24.80 -15.94
CA LEU A 607 24.55 24.02 -16.24
C LEU A 607 23.56 24.09 -15.07
N LYS A 608 22.28 24.02 -15.40
CA LYS A 608 21.19 23.94 -14.42
C LYS A 608 20.30 22.75 -14.74
N LEU A 609 19.55 22.27 -13.76
CA LEU A 609 18.67 21.13 -13.92
C LEU A 609 17.64 21.33 -15.04
N ILE A 610 17.15 22.56 -15.21
CA ILE A 610 16.22 22.93 -16.29
C ILE A 610 16.80 22.66 -17.68
N ASP A 611 18.14 22.74 -17.84
CA ASP A 611 18.81 22.46 -19.11
C ASP A 611 18.84 20.94 -19.45
N MET A 612 18.38 20.10 -18.53
CA MET A 612 18.35 18.64 -18.66
C MET A 612 16.97 18.09 -19.01
N VAL A 613 15.94 18.92 -18.94
CA VAL A 613 14.54 18.50 -19.20
C VAL A 613 14.45 17.89 -20.60
N GLY A 614 13.87 16.68 -20.65
CA GLY A 614 13.68 15.93 -21.90
C GLY A 614 14.92 15.26 -22.50
N LEU A 615 16.08 15.32 -21.81
CA LEU A 615 17.26 14.57 -22.24
C LEU A 615 17.13 13.09 -21.85
N ASP A 616 17.70 12.21 -22.71
CA ASP A 616 17.84 10.79 -22.36
C ASP A 616 18.68 10.61 -21.10
N TYR A 617 18.38 9.56 -20.32
CA TYR A 617 19.13 9.26 -19.10
C TYR A 617 20.64 9.11 -19.33
N ASN A 618 21.03 8.56 -20.48
CA ASN A 618 22.43 8.33 -20.84
C ASN A 618 23.08 9.50 -21.60
N ASP A 619 22.41 10.67 -21.70
CA ASP A 619 23.02 11.84 -22.35
C ASP A 619 24.27 12.29 -21.58
N PRO A 620 25.46 12.42 -22.25
CA PRO A 620 26.70 12.79 -21.57
C PRO A 620 26.68 14.16 -20.88
N LYS A 621 25.70 15.00 -21.16
CA LYS A 621 25.51 16.30 -20.49
C LYS A 621 25.19 16.13 -19.00
N TRP A 622 24.61 14.98 -18.60
CA TRP A 622 24.39 14.64 -17.19
C TRP A 622 25.70 14.58 -16.40
N ASP A 623 26.76 14.02 -16.97
CA ASP A 623 28.07 13.99 -16.29
C ASP A 623 28.61 15.38 -16.02
N LEU A 624 28.41 16.32 -16.97
CA LEU A 624 28.84 17.71 -16.80
C LEU A 624 28.04 18.42 -15.69
N LEU A 625 26.73 18.14 -15.56
CA LEU A 625 25.90 18.68 -14.48
C LEU A 625 26.32 18.07 -13.14
N LEU A 626 26.53 16.76 -13.06
CA LEU A 626 26.94 16.07 -11.85
C LEU A 626 28.32 16.53 -11.36
N ASP A 627 29.21 16.94 -12.25
CA ASP A 627 30.51 17.51 -11.90
C ASP A 627 30.43 18.85 -11.19
N GLU A 628 29.31 19.59 -11.34
CA GLU A 628 29.09 20.86 -10.63
C GLU A 628 28.74 20.67 -9.14
N LEU A 629 28.19 19.51 -8.78
CA LEU A 629 27.85 19.23 -7.39
C LEU A 629 29.09 18.97 -6.53
N LYS A 630 28.99 19.36 -5.27
CA LYS A 630 29.94 18.92 -4.24
C LYS A 630 29.54 17.55 -3.72
N LEU A 631 30.51 16.75 -3.31
CA LEU A 631 30.24 15.46 -2.68
C LEU A 631 29.32 15.58 -1.45
N SER A 632 29.42 16.69 -0.72
CA SER A 632 28.53 16.97 0.42
C SER A 632 27.08 17.23 0.02
N GLU A 633 26.84 17.85 -1.13
CA GLU A 633 25.49 18.05 -1.67
C GLU A 633 24.88 16.73 -2.12
N MET A 634 25.67 15.88 -2.80
CA MET A 634 25.26 14.53 -3.18
C MET A 634 24.88 13.69 -1.95
N HIS A 635 25.70 13.74 -0.92
CA HIS A 635 25.47 13.02 0.32
C HIS A 635 24.19 13.50 1.03
N GLN A 636 23.93 14.81 1.03
CA GLN A 636 22.72 15.36 1.63
C GLN A 636 21.45 14.94 0.85
N LEU A 637 21.48 14.96 -0.47
CA LEU A 637 20.36 14.50 -1.30
C LEU A 637 19.98 13.05 -0.99
N PHE A 638 20.97 12.18 -0.82
CA PHE A 638 20.75 10.78 -0.50
C PHE A 638 20.22 10.57 0.93
N ASN A 639 20.79 11.26 1.93
CA ASN A 639 20.54 10.97 3.34
C ASN A 639 19.41 11.78 3.99
N LYS A 640 19.04 12.92 3.40
CA LYS A 640 18.05 13.84 3.93
C LYS A 640 16.89 13.98 2.99
N SER A 641 16.27 12.86 2.67
CA SER A 641 15.01 12.77 1.95
C SER A 641 13.90 12.32 2.90
N GLY A 642 12.72 12.26 2.40
CA GLY A 642 11.53 11.94 3.16
C GLY A 642 10.51 13.07 3.03
N TRP A 643 9.31 12.71 2.55
CA TRP A 643 8.30 13.66 2.12
C TRP A 643 8.79 14.62 1.04
N GLY A 644 9.80 14.18 0.27
CA GLY A 644 10.43 14.93 -0.80
C GLY A 644 11.95 14.92 -0.77
N SER A 645 12.58 15.70 -1.65
CA SER A 645 14.02 15.82 -1.75
C SER A 645 14.51 17.27 -1.67
N LEU A 646 15.74 17.45 -1.17
CA LEU A 646 16.30 18.78 -0.90
C LEU A 646 16.53 19.60 -2.19
N ALA A 647 16.45 20.93 -2.06
CA ALA A 647 16.97 21.84 -3.05
C ALA A 647 18.51 21.79 -3.13
N VAL A 648 19.06 21.97 -4.34
CA VAL A 648 20.51 22.10 -4.58
C VAL A 648 20.76 23.33 -5.44
N GLU A 649 21.17 24.42 -4.81
CA GLU A 649 21.35 25.72 -5.48
C GLU A 649 22.42 25.69 -6.57
N SER A 650 23.49 24.89 -6.38
CA SER A 650 24.60 24.83 -7.34
C SER A 650 24.15 24.47 -8.75
N VAL A 651 23.17 23.56 -8.86
CA VAL A 651 22.62 23.10 -10.14
C VAL A 651 21.16 23.54 -10.36
N GLY A 652 20.60 24.38 -9.50
CA GLY A 652 19.25 24.89 -9.64
C GLY A 652 18.16 23.81 -9.46
N LYS A 653 18.45 22.73 -8.72
CA LYS A 653 17.43 21.75 -8.36
C LYS A 653 16.49 22.34 -7.32
N PRO A 654 15.17 22.40 -7.57
CA PRO A 654 14.22 22.82 -6.56
C PRO A 654 14.06 21.76 -5.46
N LYS A 655 13.46 22.14 -4.34
CA LYS A 655 12.93 21.18 -3.37
C LYS A 655 11.69 20.54 -3.97
N THR A 656 11.53 19.24 -3.76
CA THR A 656 10.32 18.49 -4.13
C THR A 656 9.51 18.11 -2.91
N TYR A 657 8.22 17.85 -3.09
CA TYR A 657 7.30 17.37 -2.06
C TYR A 657 6.69 16.05 -2.53
N GLU A 658 6.61 15.10 -1.61
CA GLU A 658 6.06 13.77 -1.87
C GLU A 658 5.07 13.44 -0.76
N TYR A 659 3.86 13.00 -1.11
CA TYR A 659 2.81 12.74 -0.14
C TYR A 659 2.25 11.34 -0.27
N ASP A 660 1.65 10.87 0.82
CA ASP A 660 1.06 9.55 0.95
C ASP A 660 -0.46 9.58 0.71
N ALA A 661 -1.10 8.54 1.02
CA ALA A 661 -2.49 8.12 0.93
C ALA A 661 -2.85 7.45 -0.41
N PRO A 662 -3.08 6.13 -0.36
CA PRO A 662 -3.36 5.33 -1.57
C PRO A 662 -4.70 5.67 -2.24
N HIS A 663 -5.56 6.46 -1.60
CA HIS A 663 -6.89 6.83 -2.11
C HIS A 663 -7.03 8.34 -2.32
N GLY A 664 -5.93 9.04 -2.55
CA GLY A 664 -5.90 10.47 -2.74
C GLY A 664 -4.51 11.04 -2.47
N ILE A 665 -4.42 12.32 -2.13
CA ILE A 665 -3.20 12.95 -1.66
C ILE A 665 -3.43 13.45 -0.23
N ALA A 666 -2.68 12.93 0.71
CA ALA A 666 -2.72 13.37 2.10
C ALA A 666 -1.35 13.28 2.76
N ASN A 667 -1.15 14.07 3.80
CA ASN A 667 0.02 13.99 4.64
C ASN A 667 -0.40 14.17 6.10
N PHE A 668 -0.11 13.18 6.94
CA PHE A 668 -0.50 13.20 8.35
C PHE A 668 0.25 14.26 9.19
N LEU A 669 1.35 14.82 8.65
CA LEU A 669 2.10 15.91 9.28
C LEU A 669 1.58 17.32 8.89
N THR A 670 0.74 17.38 7.87
CA THR A 670 0.09 18.61 7.41
C THR A 670 -1.40 18.36 7.26
N ASP A 671 -2.22 19.39 7.21
CA ASP A 671 -3.66 19.23 6.94
C ASP A 671 -3.96 19.07 5.42
N ALA A 672 -2.97 18.69 4.62
CA ALA A 672 -3.14 18.48 3.19
C ALA A 672 -3.91 17.18 2.95
N VAL A 673 -5.23 17.31 2.91
CA VAL A 673 -6.15 16.31 2.34
C VAL A 673 -6.85 17.01 1.18
N ILE A 674 -6.59 16.54 -0.03
CA ILE A 674 -7.19 17.14 -1.21
C ILE A 674 -8.56 16.53 -1.44
N TYR A 675 -8.61 15.27 -1.89
CA TYR A 675 -9.84 14.52 -2.06
C TYR A 675 -9.62 13.05 -1.69
N SER A 676 -10.66 12.38 -1.22
CA SER A 676 -10.60 10.94 -0.91
C SER A 676 -11.46 10.17 -1.91
N TYR A 677 -10.80 9.39 -2.73
CA TYR A 677 -11.42 8.52 -3.73
C TYR A 677 -11.76 7.13 -3.15
N PRO A 678 -12.57 6.33 -3.86
CA PRO A 678 -12.78 4.92 -3.52
C PRO A 678 -11.46 4.13 -3.48
N CYS A 679 -11.45 3.05 -2.70
CA CYS A 679 -10.26 2.23 -2.49
C CYS A 679 -9.78 1.51 -3.78
N ALA A 680 -8.55 1.00 -3.73
CA ALA A 680 -7.93 0.32 -4.88
C ALA A 680 -8.74 -0.89 -5.35
N THR A 681 -9.24 -1.71 -4.42
CA THR A 681 -10.14 -2.85 -4.72
C THR A 681 -11.37 -2.42 -5.52
N MET A 682 -12.01 -1.28 -5.14
CA MET A 682 -13.16 -0.72 -5.85
C MET A 682 -12.79 -0.23 -7.26
N THR A 683 -11.61 0.40 -7.38
CA THR A 683 -11.09 0.88 -8.66
C THR A 683 -10.79 -0.28 -9.61
N ALA A 684 -10.25 -1.38 -9.11
CA ALA A 684 -10.01 -2.60 -9.88
C ALA A 684 -11.32 -3.26 -10.34
N ALA A 685 -12.35 -3.28 -9.47
CA ALA A 685 -13.65 -3.88 -9.76
C ALA A 685 -14.40 -3.20 -10.91
N THR A 686 -13.95 -2.03 -11.37
CA THR A 686 -14.44 -1.40 -12.60
C THR A 686 -14.07 -2.19 -13.85
N TRP A 687 -12.98 -2.96 -13.83
CA TRP A 687 -12.43 -3.66 -15.00
C TRP A 687 -12.35 -2.75 -16.24
N SER A 688 -11.98 -1.48 -16.02
CA SER A 688 -11.91 -0.46 -17.06
C SER A 688 -10.64 0.35 -16.95
N GLN A 689 -9.69 0.09 -17.84
CA GLN A 689 -8.43 0.85 -17.90
C GLN A 689 -8.69 2.35 -18.16
N ASP A 690 -9.80 2.70 -18.82
CA ASP A 690 -10.19 4.09 -19.03
C ASP A 690 -10.58 4.77 -17.71
N VAL A 691 -11.41 4.12 -16.88
CA VAL A 691 -11.79 4.65 -15.55
C VAL A 691 -10.58 4.77 -14.64
N GLN A 692 -9.69 3.77 -14.66
CA GLN A 692 -8.45 3.77 -13.88
C GLN A 692 -7.52 4.91 -14.32
N ARG A 693 -7.43 5.19 -15.62
CA ARG A 693 -6.67 6.34 -16.16
C ARG A 693 -7.31 7.67 -15.78
N ILE A 694 -8.64 7.77 -15.82
CA ILE A 694 -9.37 8.97 -15.35
C ILE A 694 -9.07 9.22 -13.88
N TYR A 695 -9.06 8.20 -13.06
CA TYR A 695 -8.65 8.30 -11.66
C TYR A 695 -7.21 8.81 -11.52
N GLY A 696 -6.27 8.23 -12.27
CA GLY A 696 -4.86 8.68 -12.29
C GLY A 696 -4.71 10.14 -12.73
N ASN A 697 -5.50 10.59 -13.71
CA ASN A 697 -5.53 12.00 -14.13
C ASN A 697 -6.02 12.91 -13.00
N ALA A 698 -7.10 12.51 -12.29
CA ALA A 698 -7.62 13.29 -11.16
C ALA A 698 -6.58 13.42 -10.03
N ILE A 699 -5.84 12.36 -9.72
CA ILE A 699 -4.70 12.42 -8.79
C ILE A 699 -3.60 13.37 -9.31
N GLY A 700 -3.32 13.37 -10.61
CA GLY A 700 -2.37 14.30 -11.24
C GLY A 700 -2.81 15.77 -11.13
N GLU A 701 -4.10 16.06 -11.25
CA GLU A 701 -4.67 17.39 -11.00
C GLU A 701 -4.57 17.77 -9.52
N ASP A 702 -4.83 16.84 -8.61
CA ASP A 702 -4.61 17.03 -7.17
C ASP A 702 -3.14 17.37 -6.87
N ALA A 703 -2.20 16.76 -7.58
CA ALA A 703 -0.76 17.01 -7.44
C ALA A 703 -0.41 18.46 -7.81
N ILE A 704 -0.95 18.96 -8.92
CA ILE A 704 -0.79 20.34 -9.34
C ILE A 704 -1.36 21.29 -8.27
N ALA A 705 -2.58 21.02 -7.78
CA ALA A 705 -3.24 21.82 -6.77
C ALA A 705 -2.50 21.83 -5.42
N SER A 706 -1.82 20.76 -5.07
CA SER A 706 -1.10 20.61 -3.80
C SER A 706 0.41 20.86 -3.89
N ASN A 707 0.95 21.16 -5.07
CA ASN A 707 2.39 21.28 -5.32
C ASN A 707 3.15 20.02 -4.86
N THR A 708 2.73 18.86 -5.37
CA THR A 708 3.23 17.54 -4.97
C THR A 708 3.87 16.87 -6.18
N GLU A 709 5.17 16.59 -6.13
CA GLU A 709 5.91 15.96 -7.22
C GLU A 709 5.98 14.44 -7.12
N GLY A 710 5.65 13.88 -5.97
CA GLY A 710 5.65 12.44 -5.77
C GLY A 710 4.47 11.96 -4.92
N TRP A 711 3.89 10.84 -5.31
CA TRP A 711 2.78 10.17 -4.65
C TRP A 711 3.18 8.77 -4.19
N TYR A 712 3.18 8.52 -2.87
CA TYR A 712 3.52 7.21 -2.31
C TYR A 712 2.36 6.22 -2.48
N ALA A 713 2.02 5.97 -3.73
CA ALA A 713 0.98 5.08 -4.23
C ALA A 713 1.15 4.88 -5.75
N PRO A 714 0.33 3.98 -6.39
CA PRO A 714 -0.64 3.07 -5.77
C PRO A 714 0.02 1.92 -5.02
N GLY A 715 -0.74 1.31 -4.07
CA GLY A 715 -0.40 0.02 -3.51
C GLY A 715 -0.73 -1.10 -4.50
N ILE A 716 0.20 -2.01 -4.77
CA ILE A 716 0.07 -3.03 -5.82
C ILE A 716 0.54 -4.43 -5.39
N ASN A 717 0.54 -4.69 -4.09
CA ASN A 717 0.72 -6.04 -3.60
C ASN A 717 -0.52 -6.90 -3.92
N ILE A 718 -0.44 -8.19 -3.72
CA ILE A 718 -1.48 -9.15 -4.10
C ILE A 718 -2.39 -9.45 -2.91
N HIS A 719 -3.69 -9.61 -3.15
CA HIS A 719 -4.62 -10.20 -2.18
C HIS A 719 -4.31 -11.69 -2.05
N ARG A 720 -3.18 -12.00 -1.38
CA ARG A 720 -2.72 -13.39 -1.21
C ARG A 720 -3.74 -14.21 -0.41
N THR A 721 -4.37 -13.58 0.58
CA THR A 721 -5.49 -14.16 1.36
C THR A 721 -6.56 -13.10 1.60
N PRO A 722 -7.80 -13.51 1.89
CA PRO A 722 -8.86 -12.58 2.32
C PRO A 722 -8.49 -11.78 3.58
N PHE A 723 -7.61 -12.31 4.42
CA PHE A 723 -7.26 -11.74 5.72
C PHE A 723 -6.12 -10.72 5.68
N GLY A 724 -5.54 -10.42 4.52
CA GLY A 724 -4.59 -9.33 4.37
C GLY A 724 -5.23 -7.99 4.76
N ALA A 725 -4.75 -7.36 5.83
CA ALA A 725 -5.42 -6.18 6.40
C ALA A 725 -5.40 -4.97 5.47
N ARG A 726 -4.40 -4.89 4.59
CA ARG A 726 -4.24 -3.80 3.61
C ARG A 726 -4.79 -4.13 2.23
N ASN A 727 -5.59 -5.19 2.05
CA ASN A 727 -6.22 -5.50 0.76
C ASN A 727 -7.00 -4.30 0.19
N TYR A 728 -7.55 -3.41 1.05
CA TYR A 728 -8.21 -2.19 0.58
C TYR A 728 -7.28 -1.22 -0.18
N GLU A 729 -5.96 -1.27 0.07
CA GLU A 729 -4.95 -0.48 -0.66
C GLU A 729 -4.49 -1.14 -1.95
N TYR A 730 -4.79 -2.43 -2.13
CA TYR A 730 -4.33 -3.25 -3.24
C TYR A 730 -5.50 -3.57 -4.17
N TYR A 731 -5.19 -4.03 -5.38
CA TYR A 731 -6.20 -4.15 -6.42
C TYR A 731 -6.91 -5.50 -6.44
N SER A 732 -6.16 -6.62 -6.35
CA SER A 732 -6.71 -7.95 -6.66
C SER A 732 -5.80 -9.10 -6.19
N GLU A 733 -6.35 -10.32 -6.19
CA GLU A 733 -5.61 -11.59 -6.09
C GLU A 733 -4.83 -11.91 -7.38
N ASP A 734 -5.15 -11.28 -8.53
CA ASP A 734 -4.51 -11.53 -9.81
C ASP A 734 -3.45 -10.48 -10.17
N ALA A 735 -2.26 -10.95 -10.53
CA ALA A 735 -1.11 -10.10 -10.86
C ALA A 735 -1.29 -9.29 -12.15
N VAL A 736 -2.03 -9.82 -13.14
CA VAL A 736 -2.27 -9.14 -14.42
C VAL A 736 -3.30 -8.04 -14.25
N LEU A 737 -4.42 -8.32 -13.55
CA LEU A 737 -5.43 -7.31 -13.24
C LEU A 737 -4.79 -6.17 -12.42
N THR A 738 -4.07 -6.50 -11.34
CA THR A 738 -3.36 -5.54 -10.50
C THR A 738 -2.38 -4.69 -11.32
N GLY A 739 -1.58 -5.34 -12.17
CA GLY A 739 -0.57 -4.67 -12.99
C GLY A 739 -1.16 -3.74 -14.05
N LEU A 740 -2.23 -4.15 -14.73
CA LEU A 740 -2.91 -3.34 -15.75
C LEU A 740 -3.66 -2.15 -15.12
N CYS A 741 -4.33 -2.37 -13.98
CA CYS A 741 -4.95 -1.29 -13.22
C CYS A 741 -3.92 -0.24 -12.80
N SER A 742 -2.85 -0.69 -12.17
CA SER A 742 -1.78 0.19 -11.72
C SER A 742 -1.11 0.92 -12.88
N ALA A 743 -0.85 0.23 -13.99
CA ALA A 743 -0.27 0.86 -15.18
C ALA A 743 -1.17 1.98 -15.73
N ALA A 744 -2.49 1.77 -15.78
CA ALA A 744 -3.43 2.79 -16.22
C ALA A 744 -3.46 4.01 -15.28
N VAL A 745 -3.45 3.78 -13.95
CA VAL A 745 -3.39 4.84 -12.93
C VAL A 745 -2.07 5.59 -13.04
N CYS A 746 -0.94 4.89 -13.06
CA CYS A 746 0.39 5.52 -13.18
C CYS A 746 0.50 6.37 -14.45
N ALA A 747 0.02 5.87 -15.59
CA ALA A 747 0.03 6.64 -16.83
C ALA A 747 -0.76 7.96 -16.75
N GLY A 748 -1.85 7.99 -15.96
CA GLY A 748 -2.60 9.20 -15.68
C GLY A 748 -1.82 10.17 -14.78
N VAL A 749 -1.23 9.67 -13.71
CA VAL A 749 -0.41 10.44 -12.76
C VAL A 749 0.82 11.04 -13.43
N GLU A 750 1.60 10.21 -14.13
CA GLU A 750 2.84 10.61 -14.80
C GLU A 750 2.59 11.63 -15.92
N ALA A 751 1.43 11.57 -16.58
CA ALA A 751 1.04 12.55 -17.60
C ALA A 751 0.94 13.99 -17.05
N HIS A 752 0.82 14.16 -15.75
CA HIS A 752 0.76 15.45 -15.06
C HIS A 752 2.11 15.82 -14.42
N GLY A 753 3.17 15.05 -14.65
CA GLY A 753 4.51 15.29 -14.10
C GLY A 753 4.65 15.00 -12.61
N MET A 754 3.68 14.33 -11.99
CA MET A 754 3.84 13.73 -10.66
C MET A 754 4.33 12.30 -10.82
N HIS A 755 5.28 11.88 -10.00
CA HIS A 755 5.79 10.51 -10.02
C HIS A 755 5.03 9.62 -9.05
N ALA A 756 4.48 8.52 -9.58
CA ALA A 756 3.90 7.45 -8.77
C ALA A 756 5.03 6.60 -8.14
N TYR A 757 5.06 6.52 -6.82
CA TYR A 757 5.93 5.62 -6.05
C TYR A 757 5.15 4.36 -5.72
N ILE A 758 5.11 3.43 -6.67
CA ILE A 758 4.39 2.16 -6.53
C ILE A 758 4.91 1.36 -5.34
N LYS A 759 3.99 0.82 -4.52
CA LYS A 759 4.33 0.22 -3.24
C LYS A 759 3.56 -1.08 -2.97
N HIS A 760 4.05 -1.92 -2.05
CA HIS A 760 5.33 -1.91 -1.36
C HIS A 760 6.21 -2.99 -1.99
N PHE A 761 7.30 -2.63 -2.59
CA PHE A 761 8.17 -3.53 -3.34
C PHE A 761 9.04 -4.34 -2.38
N VAL A 762 8.88 -5.64 -2.25
CA VAL A 762 7.99 -6.59 -2.87
C VAL A 762 7.58 -7.68 -1.86
N MET A 763 6.49 -8.43 -2.13
CA MET A 763 5.98 -9.51 -1.27
C MET A 763 5.52 -9.00 0.12
N ASN A 764 4.82 -7.86 0.15
CA ASN A 764 4.19 -7.29 1.34
C ASN A 764 2.68 -7.59 1.35
N ASP A 765 2.34 -8.89 1.28
CA ASP A 765 0.97 -9.36 1.14
C ASP A 765 0.34 -9.74 2.49
N ALA A 766 1.05 -9.46 3.59
CA ALA A 766 0.63 -9.60 4.97
C ALA A 766 1.33 -8.56 5.84
N ASP A 767 0.64 -8.03 6.84
CA ASP A 767 1.17 -6.98 7.71
C ASP A 767 1.77 -7.52 9.03
N THR A 768 1.40 -8.74 9.40
CA THR A 768 1.88 -9.38 10.63
C THR A 768 3.40 -9.50 10.65
N ASN A 769 4.04 -8.93 11.67
CA ASN A 769 5.49 -8.85 11.83
C ASN A 769 6.26 -8.05 10.77
N ARG A 770 5.58 -7.32 9.87
CA ARG A 770 6.23 -6.55 8.79
C ARG A 770 7.40 -5.70 9.30
N ALA A 771 7.19 -4.90 10.33
CA ALA A 771 8.19 -3.99 10.90
C ALA A 771 8.72 -4.45 12.27
N ALA A 772 8.30 -5.60 12.79
CA ALA A 772 8.66 -6.14 14.09
C ALA A 772 9.49 -7.42 13.96
N ASN A 773 10.05 -7.90 15.06
CA ASN A 773 10.75 -9.18 15.14
C ASN A 773 11.79 -9.39 14.01
N GLY A 774 12.66 -8.42 13.82
CA GLY A 774 13.71 -8.45 12.79
C GLY A 774 13.21 -8.26 11.36
N CYS A 775 11.94 -7.84 11.20
CA CYS A 775 11.16 -7.80 9.97
C CYS A 775 10.91 -9.21 9.41
N VAL A 776 9.68 -9.47 8.97
CA VAL A 776 9.29 -10.80 8.50
C VAL A 776 10.12 -11.22 7.28
N ALA A 777 10.66 -12.43 7.32
CA ALA A 777 11.33 -13.05 6.17
C ALA A 777 10.30 -13.83 5.35
N VAL A 778 10.05 -13.39 4.13
CA VAL A 778 9.13 -14.03 3.19
C VAL A 778 9.93 -14.97 2.30
N TRP A 779 9.59 -16.25 2.36
CA TRP A 779 10.21 -17.31 1.55
C TRP A 779 9.26 -17.76 0.45
N GLY A 780 9.80 -18.20 -0.68
CA GLY A 780 8.99 -18.63 -1.82
C GLY A 780 9.85 -19.23 -2.92
N THR A 781 9.34 -19.21 -4.15
CA THR A 781 10.08 -19.62 -5.35
C THR A 781 10.27 -18.43 -6.29
N GLU A 782 11.31 -18.44 -7.09
CA GLU A 782 11.52 -17.36 -8.08
C GLU A 782 10.40 -17.34 -9.14
N GLN A 783 9.82 -18.51 -9.48
CA GLN A 783 8.64 -18.57 -10.34
C GLN A 783 7.48 -17.75 -9.75
N ALA A 784 7.11 -18.02 -8.50
CA ALA A 784 6.03 -17.29 -7.84
C ALA A 784 6.37 -15.80 -7.68
N ALA A 785 7.60 -15.49 -7.30
CA ALA A 785 8.05 -14.10 -7.19
C ALA A 785 7.86 -13.34 -8.51
N ARG A 786 8.23 -13.91 -9.64
CA ARG A 786 8.14 -13.26 -10.96
C ARG A 786 6.74 -13.23 -11.55
N GLU A 787 5.97 -14.32 -11.44
CA GLU A 787 4.66 -14.44 -12.07
C GLU A 787 3.52 -13.79 -11.27
N ILE A 788 3.69 -13.70 -9.94
CA ILE A 788 2.65 -13.20 -9.03
C ILE A 788 3.05 -11.85 -8.43
N TYR A 789 4.18 -11.75 -7.74
CA TYR A 789 4.49 -10.63 -6.87
C TYR A 789 5.27 -9.50 -7.57
N LEU A 790 6.15 -9.80 -8.52
CA LEU A 790 6.92 -8.82 -9.28
C LEU A 790 6.19 -8.30 -10.53
N LYS A 791 5.30 -9.09 -11.12
CA LYS A 791 4.58 -8.75 -12.37
C LYS A 791 3.81 -7.43 -12.28
N PRO A 792 3.07 -7.09 -11.20
CA PRO A 792 2.40 -5.81 -11.09
C PRO A 792 3.36 -4.62 -11.16
N PHE A 793 4.53 -4.74 -10.53
CA PHE A 793 5.57 -3.70 -10.56
C PHE A 793 6.16 -3.55 -11.96
N GLN A 794 6.47 -4.66 -12.63
CA GLN A 794 6.95 -4.65 -14.00
C GLN A 794 5.96 -3.95 -14.94
N TYR A 795 4.66 -4.26 -14.84
CA TYR A 795 3.63 -3.65 -15.67
C TYR A 795 3.48 -2.15 -15.37
N SER A 796 3.48 -1.76 -14.11
CA SER A 796 3.40 -0.35 -13.72
C SER A 796 4.57 0.47 -14.25
N ILE A 797 5.77 -0.10 -14.29
CA ILE A 797 6.97 0.52 -14.87
C ILE A 797 6.90 0.53 -16.40
N GLN A 798 6.78 -0.64 -17.02
CA GLN A 798 6.97 -0.79 -18.47
C GLN A 798 5.73 -0.37 -19.29
N LYS A 799 4.53 -0.53 -18.75
CA LYS A 799 3.27 -0.14 -19.41
C LYS A 799 2.70 1.18 -18.87
N GLY A 800 2.94 1.50 -17.59
CA GLY A 800 2.42 2.69 -16.91
C GLY A 800 3.39 3.84 -16.77
N GLY A 801 4.69 3.61 -16.98
CA GLY A 801 5.73 4.65 -16.91
C GLY A 801 6.10 5.09 -15.50
N ALA A 802 5.75 4.32 -14.45
CA ALA A 802 6.02 4.69 -13.06
C ALA A 802 7.51 4.97 -12.82
N GLN A 803 7.81 6.13 -12.23
CA GLN A 803 9.17 6.62 -11.99
C GLN A 803 9.60 6.51 -10.52
N GLY A 804 8.75 6.05 -9.63
CA GLY A 804 9.03 5.83 -8.22
C GLY A 804 8.71 4.41 -7.77
N ILE A 805 9.48 3.88 -6.83
CA ILE A 805 9.20 2.64 -6.11
C ILE A 805 9.42 2.88 -4.61
N MET A 806 8.41 2.57 -3.78
CA MET A 806 8.59 2.46 -2.34
C MET A 806 8.84 1.01 -1.95
N LEU A 807 9.98 0.77 -1.27
CA LEU A 807 10.40 -0.54 -0.82
C LEU A 807 9.65 -0.94 0.45
N THR A 808 9.38 -2.24 0.61
CA THR A 808 8.71 -2.77 1.81
C THR A 808 9.66 -2.96 2.99
N MET A 809 9.13 -3.00 4.21
CA MET A 809 9.87 -3.36 5.42
C MET A 809 10.09 -4.87 5.60
N CYS A 810 9.70 -5.72 4.64
CA CYS A 810 9.91 -7.16 4.68
C CYS A 810 11.32 -7.56 4.25
N ARG A 811 11.67 -8.81 4.51
CA ARG A 811 12.78 -9.51 3.85
C ARG A 811 12.22 -10.43 2.77
N VAL A 812 12.91 -10.55 1.66
CA VAL A 812 12.67 -11.56 0.65
C VAL A 812 13.78 -12.61 0.79
N GLY A 813 13.41 -13.80 1.20
CA GLY A 813 14.36 -14.73 1.78
C GLY A 813 15.00 -14.14 3.05
N TRP A 814 16.32 -14.26 3.15
CA TRP A 814 17.07 -13.68 4.26
C TRP A 814 17.35 -12.17 4.09
N GLN A 815 17.29 -11.69 2.86
CA GLN A 815 17.76 -10.35 2.48
C GLN A 815 16.67 -9.30 2.71
N PHE A 816 17.03 -8.23 3.39
CA PHE A 816 16.13 -7.09 3.59
C PHE A 816 15.95 -6.33 2.28
N THR A 817 14.71 -6.02 1.90
CA THR A 817 14.39 -5.43 0.59
C THR A 817 15.08 -4.08 0.34
N PHE A 818 15.26 -3.24 1.38
CA PHE A 818 15.97 -1.97 1.26
C PHE A 818 17.45 -2.10 0.84
N GLY A 819 17.94 -3.27 0.69
CA GLY A 819 19.35 -3.48 0.36
C GLY A 819 19.56 -4.74 -0.47
N SER A 820 18.58 -5.12 -1.27
CA SER A 820 18.66 -6.27 -2.17
C SER A 820 19.10 -5.85 -3.58
N TYR A 821 20.37 -6.05 -3.91
CA TYR A 821 20.89 -5.84 -5.27
C TYR A 821 20.16 -6.72 -6.30
N PRO A 822 19.85 -8.01 -6.03
CA PRO A 822 19.05 -8.83 -6.93
C PRO A 822 17.71 -8.19 -7.32
N LEU A 823 16.97 -7.68 -6.36
CA LEU A 823 15.67 -7.04 -6.61
C LEU A 823 15.83 -5.66 -7.23
N MET A 824 16.64 -4.80 -6.61
CA MET A 824 16.70 -3.38 -6.96
C MET A 824 17.51 -3.11 -8.22
N SER A 825 18.69 -3.73 -8.35
CA SER A 825 19.59 -3.48 -9.48
C SER A 825 19.49 -4.54 -10.57
N ALA A 826 19.57 -5.83 -10.23
CA ALA A 826 19.59 -6.87 -11.26
C ALA A 826 18.23 -6.95 -11.98
N ILE A 827 17.13 -6.98 -11.26
CA ILE A 827 15.79 -7.06 -11.86
C ILE A 827 15.32 -5.68 -12.33
N CYS A 828 15.11 -4.72 -11.43
CA CYS A 828 14.43 -3.47 -11.85
C CYS A 828 15.31 -2.60 -12.77
N ARG A 829 16.58 -2.37 -12.41
CA ARG A 829 17.42 -1.47 -13.20
C ARG A 829 17.95 -2.12 -14.47
N ASN A 830 18.48 -3.34 -14.35
CA ASN A 830 19.15 -3.99 -15.48
C ASN A 830 18.15 -4.74 -16.36
N GLU A 831 17.36 -5.66 -15.77
CA GLU A 831 16.43 -6.49 -16.56
C GLU A 831 15.28 -5.65 -17.11
N TRP A 832 14.63 -4.81 -16.29
CA TRP A 832 13.50 -3.98 -16.77
C TRP A 832 13.93 -2.65 -17.38
N GLY A 833 15.21 -2.24 -17.28
CA GLY A 833 15.74 -0.99 -17.82
C GLY A 833 15.25 0.27 -17.11
N TRP A 834 14.87 0.19 -15.84
CA TRP A 834 14.26 1.29 -15.08
C TRP A 834 15.29 2.24 -14.45
N HIS A 835 15.06 3.55 -14.58
CA HIS A 835 15.94 4.62 -14.08
C HIS A 835 15.31 5.53 -13.03
N GLY A 836 14.14 5.16 -12.51
CA GLY A 836 13.40 5.94 -11.51
C GLY A 836 14.02 5.93 -10.11
N CYS A 837 13.35 6.57 -9.16
CA CYS A 837 13.78 6.69 -7.77
C CYS A 837 13.21 5.59 -6.88
N TYR A 838 14.07 4.98 -6.06
CA TYR A 838 13.64 4.22 -4.90
C TYR A 838 13.46 5.14 -3.70
N ILE A 839 12.46 4.85 -2.89
CA ILE A 839 12.35 5.36 -1.53
C ILE A 839 12.13 4.18 -0.58
N THR A 840 12.69 4.25 0.63
CA THR A 840 12.35 3.26 1.65
C THR A 840 10.95 3.51 2.18
N ASP A 841 10.25 2.48 2.68
CA ASP A 841 9.09 2.71 3.54
C ASP A 841 9.51 3.55 4.76
N TYR A 842 8.54 4.19 5.44
CA TYR A 842 8.81 5.09 6.55
C TYR A 842 9.46 4.36 7.73
N THR A 843 10.65 4.80 8.12
CA THR A 843 11.39 4.19 9.23
C THR A 843 12.05 5.26 10.09
N THR A 844 12.11 5.02 11.40
CA THR A 844 12.87 5.90 12.30
C THR A 844 14.38 5.69 12.18
N THR A 845 14.76 4.46 11.88
CA THR A 845 16.18 4.08 11.67
C THR A 845 16.17 2.92 10.69
N MET A 846 16.94 2.91 9.64
CA MET A 846 17.04 1.83 8.64
C MET A 846 17.18 0.43 9.29
N LYS A 847 16.09 -0.05 9.93
CA LYS A 847 16.07 -1.35 10.62
C LYS A 847 16.36 -2.45 9.59
N GLY A 848 17.33 -3.31 9.85
CA GLY A 848 17.65 -4.46 9.01
C GLY A 848 18.58 -4.20 7.82
N ALA A 849 18.70 -2.96 7.33
CA ALA A 849 19.72 -2.57 6.35
C ALA A 849 20.35 -1.23 6.75
N GLY A 850 21.64 -1.06 6.55
CA GLY A 850 22.31 0.24 6.72
C GLY A 850 22.27 1.05 5.42
N ALA A 851 22.56 2.36 5.52
CA ALA A 851 22.66 3.23 4.34
C ALA A 851 23.67 2.72 3.30
N ASP A 852 24.76 2.12 3.75
CA ASP A 852 25.78 1.51 2.87
C ASP A 852 25.22 0.33 2.03
N GLN A 853 24.44 -0.54 2.67
CA GLN A 853 23.78 -1.66 2.00
C GLN A 853 22.75 -1.15 0.98
N TYR A 854 21.94 -0.18 1.38
CA TYR A 854 20.94 0.43 0.52
C TYR A 854 21.56 1.09 -0.72
N LEU A 855 22.62 1.89 -0.53
CA LEU A 855 23.37 2.50 -1.62
C LEU A 855 24.01 1.44 -2.52
N ALA A 856 24.60 0.38 -1.95
CA ALA A 856 25.22 -0.71 -2.71
C ALA A 856 24.22 -1.52 -3.54
N ALA A 857 22.95 -1.54 -3.13
CA ALA A 857 21.85 -2.16 -3.87
C ALA A 857 21.26 -1.26 -4.98
N GLY A 858 21.65 0.02 -5.07
CA GLY A 858 21.11 0.98 -6.05
C GLY A 858 20.02 1.89 -5.52
N GLY A 859 19.92 2.06 -4.19
CA GLY A 859 18.96 2.94 -3.53
C GLY A 859 19.22 4.43 -3.77
N THR A 860 18.16 5.26 -3.67
CA THR A 860 18.23 6.69 -3.96
C THR A 860 17.79 7.58 -2.79
N LEU A 861 16.55 7.43 -2.31
CA LEU A 861 15.97 8.28 -1.28
C LEU A 861 15.71 7.46 0.00
N ILE A 862 15.98 8.04 1.18
CA ILE A 862 15.75 7.38 2.46
C ILE A 862 14.63 8.10 3.20
N HIS A 863 13.47 7.45 3.33
CA HIS A 863 12.32 7.96 4.06
C HIS A 863 12.46 7.66 5.56
N ALA A 864 13.32 8.43 6.24
CA ALA A 864 13.59 8.26 7.66
C ALA A 864 13.57 9.59 8.41
N THR A 865 13.17 9.56 9.69
CA THR A 865 13.19 10.75 10.55
C THR A 865 14.61 11.15 10.97
N ALA A 866 15.52 10.18 11.11
CA ALA A 866 16.90 10.41 11.49
C ALA A 866 17.82 10.38 10.26
N GLU A 867 18.82 11.26 10.24
CA GLU A 867 19.88 11.23 9.23
C GLU A 867 20.60 9.88 9.26
N GLN A 868 20.67 9.23 8.10
CA GLN A 868 21.38 7.98 7.92
C GLN A 868 22.79 8.23 7.42
N SER A 869 23.79 7.69 8.09
CA SER A 869 25.19 7.95 7.76
C SER A 869 25.78 6.81 6.94
N LEU A 870 26.41 7.15 5.83
CA LEU A 870 27.31 6.26 5.10
C LEU A 870 28.63 6.09 5.87
N SER A 871 29.14 4.87 5.97
CA SER A 871 30.31 4.57 6.80
C SER A 871 31.60 5.11 6.20
N ASP A 872 31.73 5.09 4.87
CA ASP A 872 32.90 5.58 4.16
C ASP A 872 32.58 6.34 2.87
N VAL A 873 32.15 7.57 3.02
CA VAL A 873 31.85 8.50 1.91
C VAL A 873 33.04 8.81 1.00
N LYS A 874 34.25 8.42 1.40
CA LYS A 874 35.47 8.68 0.64
C LYS A 874 35.94 7.49 -0.17
N SER A 875 35.39 6.31 0.06
CA SER A 875 35.72 5.12 -0.73
C SER A 875 35.35 5.28 -2.22
N GLY A 876 35.98 4.56 -3.10
CA GLY A 876 35.71 4.58 -4.53
C GLY A 876 34.27 4.14 -4.82
N TRP A 877 33.81 3.04 -4.20
CA TRP A 877 32.47 2.51 -4.40
C TRP A 877 31.39 3.51 -3.95
N CYS A 878 31.56 4.12 -2.79
CA CYS A 878 30.58 5.09 -2.30
C CYS A 878 30.50 6.32 -3.22
N ARG A 879 31.64 6.84 -3.70
CA ARG A 879 31.66 7.97 -4.65
C ARG A 879 30.96 7.68 -5.94
N LYS A 880 31.15 6.47 -6.51
CA LYS A 880 30.48 6.06 -7.74
C LYS A 880 28.98 5.93 -7.51
N LEU A 881 28.57 5.12 -6.55
CA LEU A 881 27.18 4.78 -6.35
C LEU A 881 26.33 5.98 -5.86
N ILE A 882 26.90 6.89 -5.06
CA ILE A 882 26.20 8.11 -4.68
C ILE A 882 26.02 9.06 -5.88
N ARG A 883 26.98 9.10 -6.81
CA ARG A 883 26.85 9.85 -8.05
C ARG A 883 25.73 9.27 -8.93
N GLU A 884 25.63 7.94 -9.02
CA GLU A 884 24.57 7.25 -9.74
C GLU A 884 23.20 7.50 -9.08
N ALA A 885 23.11 7.38 -7.77
CA ALA A 885 21.89 7.68 -7.02
C ALA A 885 21.42 9.13 -7.23
N VAL A 886 22.35 10.08 -7.16
CA VAL A 886 22.04 11.51 -7.39
C VAL A 886 21.66 11.77 -8.84
N HIS A 887 22.27 11.08 -9.81
CA HIS A 887 21.85 11.16 -11.21
C HIS A 887 20.37 10.77 -11.36
N GLN A 888 19.96 9.66 -10.76
CA GLN A 888 18.55 9.20 -10.78
C GLN A 888 17.61 10.21 -10.11
N ILE A 889 18.00 10.78 -8.97
CA ILE A 889 17.20 11.82 -8.28
C ILE A 889 17.05 13.07 -9.18
N LEU A 890 18.13 13.51 -9.80
CA LEU A 890 18.10 14.68 -10.69
C LEU A 890 17.32 14.42 -11.98
N TYR A 891 17.47 13.22 -12.55
CA TYR A 891 16.72 12.80 -13.73
C TYR A 891 15.22 12.79 -13.45
N ASN A 892 14.80 12.18 -12.33
CA ASN A 892 13.40 12.21 -11.90
C ASN A 892 12.90 13.65 -11.69
N THR A 893 13.65 14.47 -10.95
CA THR A 893 13.25 15.85 -10.69
C THR A 893 13.15 16.65 -12.01
N ALA A 894 14.03 16.43 -12.98
CA ALA A 894 14.02 17.12 -14.27
C ALA A 894 12.77 16.79 -15.10
N ASN A 895 12.20 15.61 -14.91
CA ASN A 895 11.00 15.13 -15.60
C ASN A 895 9.71 15.27 -14.76
N SER A 896 9.77 16.03 -13.65
CA SER A 896 8.63 16.27 -12.77
C SER A 896 8.07 17.68 -12.89
N LEU A 897 6.92 17.90 -12.25
CA LEU A 897 6.28 19.22 -12.08
C LEU A 897 7.24 20.31 -11.58
N ALA A 898 8.22 19.93 -10.74
CA ALA A 898 9.14 20.86 -10.10
C ALA A 898 9.94 21.73 -11.09
N VAL A 899 10.17 21.23 -12.30
CA VAL A 899 10.94 21.93 -13.36
C VAL A 899 10.15 22.09 -14.66
N ASP A 900 8.86 21.79 -14.67
CA ASP A 900 8.02 22.03 -15.85
C ASP A 900 7.84 23.56 -16.05
N PRO A 901 8.31 24.13 -17.19
CA PRO A 901 8.18 25.55 -17.43
C PRO A 901 6.73 26.04 -17.51
N ALA A 902 5.80 25.20 -17.96
CA ALA A 902 4.38 25.56 -18.02
C ALA A 902 3.78 25.65 -16.62
N TYR A 903 4.11 24.70 -15.74
CA TYR A 903 3.70 24.71 -14.34
C TYR A 903 4.32 25.89 -13.58
N ALA A 904 5.61 26.17 -13.76
CA ALA A 904 6.28 27.32 -13.19
C ALA A 904 5.66 28.66 -13.65
N ALA A 905 5.28 28.76 -14.93
CA ALA A 905 4.58 29.92 -15.45
C ALA A 905 3.16 30.10 -14.88
N MET A 906 2.45 29.01 -14.65
CA MET A 906 1.13 29.00 -14.01
C MET A 906 1.20 29.46 -12.56
N LEU A 907 2.18 28.97 -11.78
CA LEU A 907 2.41 29.43 -10.40
C LEU A 907 2.76 30.91 -10.34
N ASN A 908 3.61 31.42 -11.26
CA ASN A 908 3.96 32.82 -11.34
C ASN A 908 2.75 33.73 -11.69
N GLN A 909 1.87 33.29 -12.60
CA GLN A 909 0.64 34.05 -12.92
C GLN A 909 -0.32 34.13 -11.73
N ALA A 910 -0.40 33.06 -10.93
CA ALA A 910 -1.23 33.06 -9.73
C ALA A 910 -0.65 33.96 -8.62
N ASP A 911 0.67 34.04 -8.49
CA ASP A 911 1.35 34.98 -7.60
C ASP A 911 1.11 36.46 -8.06
N ASP A 912 1.19 36.76 -9.37
CA ASP A 912 0.90 38.06 -9.91
C ASP A 912 -0.56 38.49 -9.66
N ALA A 913 -1.51 37.58 -9.80
CA ALA A 913 -2.93 37.86 -9.52
C ALA A 913 -3.20 38.08 -8.01
N ALA A 914 -2.45 37.47 -7.12
CA ALA A 914 -2.51 37.72 -5.68
C ALA A 914 -1.84 39.06 -5.28
N GLU A 915 -0.83 39.53 -6.03
CA GLU A 915 -0.12 40.79 -5.80
C GLU A 915 -0.85 41.99 -6.34
N GLU A 916 -1.73 41.92 -7.35
CA GLU A 916 -2.56 43.04 -7.80
C GLU A 916 -3.48 43.61 -6.72
N THR A 917 -3.63 42.92 -5.58
CA THR A 917 -4.40 43.39 -4.42
C THR A 917 -3.55 44.06 -3.33
N THR A 918 -2.22 44.10 -3.42
CA THR A 918 -1.32 44.74 -2.42
C THR A 918 -0.11 45.39 -3.09
N ALA A 919 0.10 46.65 -2.80
CA ALA A 919 1.13 47.63 -3.14
C ALA A 919 2.50 47.18 -3.74
N PRO A 920 3.28 48.10 -4.38
CA PRO A 920 4.35 47.80 -5.33
C PRO A 920 5.50 46.99 -4.73
N ALA A 921 5.99 46.05 -5.52
CA ALA A 921 7.08 45.11 -5.17
C ALA A 921 8.36 45.88 -4.78
N VAL A 922 8.77 45.72 -3.54
CA VAL A 922 10.14 45.92 -3.08
C VAL A 922 10.91 44.66 -3.41
N GLU A 923 12.01 44.75 -4.17
CA GLU A 923 13.00 43.64 -4.30
C GLU A 923 13.36 43.17 -2.87
N GLU A 924 12.83 42.04 -2.45
CA GLU A 924 13.16 41.49 -1.15
C GLU A 924 14.64 41.07 -1.17
N GLN A 925 15.47 41.83 -0.50
CA GLN A 925 16.81 41.34 -0.11
C GLN A 925 16.59 40.06 0.71
N LYS A 926 16.97 38.92 0.16
CA LYS A 926 16.94 37.63 0.88
C LYS A 926 17.66 37.77 2.22
N GLY A 927 16.89 37.83 3.31
CA GLY A 927 17.42 37.99 4.66
C GLY A 927 18.22 36.73 5.07
N PHE A 928 19.07 36.86 6.10
CA PHE A 928 19.88 35.77 6.65
C PHE A 928 19.09 34.50 7.02
N LEU A 929 17.78 34.62 7.29
CA LEU A 929 16.90 33.51 7.66
C LEU A 929 16.17 32.88 6.48
N HIS A 930 16.30 33.41 5.26
CA HIS A 930 15.61 32.89 4.08
C HIS A 930 16.00 31.43 3.79
N GLY A 931 15.04 30.55 3.57
CA GLY A 931 15.27 29.13 3.36
C GLY A 931 15.59 28.34 4.63
N MET A 932 15.55 28.96 5.81
CA MET A 932 15.74 28.28 7.07
C MET A 932 14.41 27.81 7.64
N ALA A 933 14.31 26.56 8.02
CA ALA A 933 13.11 26.04 8.67
C ALA A 933 12.73 26.84 9.92
N TRP A 934 11.45 27.21 10.06
CA TRP A 934 10.97 28.06 11.15
C TRP A 934 11.34 27.53 12.52
N TYR A 935 11.27 26.21 12.74
CA TYR A 935 11.65 25.64 14.03
C TYR A 935 13.13 25.87 14.37
N LYS A 936 14.03 25.91 13.36
CA LYS A 936 15.47 26.22 13.56
C LYS A 936 15.67 27.64 14.03
N VAL A 937 14.87 28.61 13.55
CA VAL A 937 14.91 29.98 14.03
C VAL A 937 14.55 30.04 15.53
N VAL A 938 13.50 29.32 15.91
CA VAL A 938 13.09 29.21 17.33
C VAL A 938 14.16 28.49 18.17
N LEU A 939 14.73 27.40 17.65
CA LEU A 939 15.79 26.65 18.33
C LEU A 939 17.04 27.49 18.56
N TYR A 940 17.53 28.22 17.56
CA TYR A 940 18.68 29.11 17.72
C TYR A 940 18.39 30.26 18.69
N GLY A 941 17.19 30.84 18.68
CA GLY A 941 16.76 31.81 19.66
C GLY A 941 16.80 31.25 21.09
N PHE A 942 16.32 30.04 21.28
CA PHE A 942 16.38 29.30 22.53
C PHE A 942 17.84 29.04 22.97
N ASP A 943 18.70 28.59 22.08
CA ASP A 943 20.12 28.31 22.38
C ASP A 943 20.88 29.57 22.79
N ILE A 944 20.68 30.67 22.10
CA ILE A 944 21.27 31.97 22.45
C ILE A 944 20.79 32.40 23.84
N LEU A 945 19.49 32.29 24.12
CA LEU A 945 18.95 32.62 25.44
C LEU A 945 19.55 31.73 26.53
N MET A 946 19.61 30.43 26.31
CA MET A 946 20.16 29.46 27.25
C MET A 946 21.68 29.68 27.46
N ALA A 947 22.42 29.98 26.39
CA ALA A 947 23.84 30.35 26.50
C ALA A 947 24.03 31.58 27.39
N LEU A 948 23.24 32.63 27.22
CA LEU A 948 23.27 33.83 28.06
C LEU A 948 22.93 33.52 29.52
N VAL A 949 21.92 32.68 29.76
CA VAL A 949 21.54 32.21 31.11
C VAL A 949 22.68 31.43 31.76
N LEU A 950 23.30 30.49 31.05
CA LEU A 950 24.41 29.68 31.53
C LEU A 950 25.66 30.52 31.83
N VAL A 951 26.01 31.45 30.94
CA VAL A 951 27.13 32.42 31.18
C VAL A 951 26.84 33.27 32.40
N PHE A 952 25.64 33.84 32.53
CA PHE A 952 25.25 34.61 33.70
C PHE A 952 25.32 33.76 34.99
N MET A 953 24.83 32.55 34.98
CA MET A 953 24.92 31.63 36.13
C MET A 953 26.38 31.31 36.48
N ALA A 954 27.21 31.01 35.49
CA ALA A 954 28.63 30.74 35.68
C ALA A 954 29.33 31.96 36.29
N ILE A 955 29.13 33.15 35.73
CA ILE A 955 29.66 34.37 36.30
C ILE A 955 29.19 34.55 37.76
N ARG A 956 27.91 34.36 38.02
CA ARG A 956 27.33 34.47 39.38
C ARG A 956 27.88 33.48 40.37
N VAL A 957 28.11 32.26 39.92
CA VAL A 957 28.61 31.18 40.78
C VAL A 957 30.12 31.34 41.01
N TYR A 958 30.89 31.45 39.93
CA TYR A 958 32.37 31.35 39.97
C TYR A 958 33.06 32.69 40.27
N SER A 959 32.42 33.82 40.03
CA SER A 959 32.97 35.13 40.41
C SER A 959 33.22 35.31 41.94
N LYS A 960 32.66 34.45 42.79
CA LYS A 960 32.77 34.46 44.24
C LYS A 960 33.67 33.35 44.78
N VAL A 961 34.29 32.57 43.94
CA VAL A 961 35.12 31.41 44.33
C VAL A 961 36.50 31.79 44.91
N PRO A 962 37.18 32.95 44.56
CA PRO A 962 38.44 33.34 45.13
C PRO A 962 38.39 33.63 46.61
N MET A 963 37.20 33.71 47.24
CA MET A 963 37.09 34.00 48.68
C MET A 963 37.58 32.82 49.54
N THR A 964 38.18 33.14 50.71
CA THR A 964 38.46 32.14 51.77
C THR A 964 37.10 31.53 52.23
N GLU A 965 37.16 30.37 52.95
CA GLU A 965 35.97 29.76 53.53
C GLU A 965 35.26 30.71 54.50
N GLU A 966 35.99 31.45 55.29
CA GLU A 966 35.49 32.44 56.24
C GLU A 966 34.77 33.60 55.49
N GLN A 967 35.43 34.16 54.51
CA GLN A 967 34.82 35.18 53.64
C GLN A 967 33.59 34.69 52.93
N PHE A 968 33.55 33.41 52.46
CA PHE A 968 32.42 32.79 51.80
C PHE A 968 31.21 32.60 52.72
N GLN A 969 31.46 32.21 53.99
CA GLN A 969 30.42 32.06 55.02
C GLN A 969 29.89 33.45 55.48
N ASN A 970 30.74 34.50 55.52
CA ASN A 970 30.40 35.85 55.92
C ASN A 970 29.84 36.75 54.78
N ARG A 971 29.73 36.24 53.55
CA ARG A 971 29.19 36.97 52.40
C ARG A 971 27.78 37.50 52.68
N LYS A 972 27.50 38.76 52.29
CA LYS A 972 26.15 39.30 52.34
C LYS A 972 25.20 38.44 51.54
N ARG A 973 24.34 37.72 52.22
CA ARG A 973 23.27 36.96 51.57
C ARG A 973 22.34 37.95 50.86
N MET A 974 21.87 37.58 49.65
CA MET A 974 20.83 38.37 48.98
C MET A 974 19.65 38.61 49.91
N SER A 975 19.20 39.86 49.99
CA SER A 975 18.05 40.21 50.82
C SER A 975 16.82 39.32 50.43
N LYS A 976 15.88 39.15 51.35
CA LYS A 976 14.63 38.43 51.08
C LYS A 976 13.94 38.99 49.83
N LYS A 977 14.04 40.32 49.61
CA LYS A 977 13.49 40.99 48.41
C LYS A 977 14.26 40.60 47.13
N GLY A 978 15.58 40.53 47.17
CA GLY A 978 16.38 40.10 46.01
C GLY A 978 16.20 38.63 45.64
N LYS A 979 16.01 37.76 46.65
CA LYS A 979 15.66 36.34 46.39
C LYS A 979 14.24 36.18 45.77
N ARG A 980 13.28 36.96 46.26
CA ARG A 980 11.95 37.00 45.68
C ARG A 980 11.95 37.48 44.22
N ILE A 981 12.70 38.56 43.94
CA ILE A 981 12.83 39.07 42.57
C ILE A 981 13.50 38.05 41.67
N MET A 982 14.56 37.39 42.12
CA MET A 982 15.22 36.31 41.34
C MET A 982 14.28 35.13 41.05
N TRP A 983 13.53 34.70 42.05
CA TRP A 983 12.57 33.61 41.86
C TRP A 983 11.37 34.04 40.97
N ILE A 984 10.95 35.28 41.05
CA ILE A 984 9.95 35.86 40.19
C ILE A 984 10.46 35.90 38.74
N VAL A 985 11.69 36.33 38.51
CA VAL A 985 12.30 36.39 37.18
C VAL A 985 12.44 34.98 36.58
N ILE A 986 12.90 34.01 37.40
CA ILE A 986 12.99 32.61 36.97
C ILE A 986 11.58 32.04 36.69
N ALA A 987 10.62 32.28 37.58
CA ALA A 987 9.25 31.81 37.39
C ALA A 987 8.60 32.45 36.16
N VAL A 988 8.81 33.75 35.93
CA VAL A 988 8.29 34.45 34.73
C VAL A 988 8.94 33.91 33.47
N ALA A 989 10.24 33.63 33.47
CA ALA A 989 10.93 33.01 32.33
C ALA A 989 10.40 31.57 32.06
N VAL A 990 10.26 30.76 33.10
CA VAL A 990 9.69 29.40 33.00
C VAL A 990 8.21 29.42 32.51
N ILE A 991 7.43 30.37 33.08
CA ILE A 991 6.03 30.56 32.68
C ILE A 991 5.97 31.06 31.22
N ALA A 992 6.83 32.00 30.81
CA ALA A 992 6.85 32.49 29.46
C ALA A 992 7.23 31.38 28.45
N ILE A 993 8.20 30.52 28.82
CA ILE A 993 8.56 29.33 28.02
C ILE A 993 7.42 28.33 28.01
N ALA A 994 6.79 28.03 29.14
CA ALA A 994 5.65 27.13 29.26
C ALA A 994 4.42 27.65 28.50
N VAL A 995 4.16 28.98 28.58
CA VAL A 995 3.06 29.64 27.85
C VAL A 995 3.33 29.65 26.36
N ALA A 996 4.55 29.94 25.93
CA ALA A 996 4.93 29.86 24.52
C ALA A 996 4.80 28.43 24.00
N PHE A 997 5.23 27.42 24.78
CA PHE A 997 5.04 26.00 24.47
C PHE A 997 3.55 25.64 24.43
N TYR A 998 2.77 26.00 25.45
CA TYR A 998 1.36 25.65 25.55
C TYR A 998 0.48 26.38 24.51
N LEU A 999 0.75 27.64 24.23
CA LEU A 999 -0.04 28.41 23.27
C LEU A 999 0.36 28.15 21.81
N TRP A 1000 1.57 27.75 21.57
CA TRP A 1000 2.13 27.63 20.22
C TRP A 1000 2.52 26.21 19.83
N ALA A 1001 3.27 25.50 20.63
CA ALA A 1001 3.76 24.18 20.29
C ALA A 1001 2.78 23.07 20.68
N TRP A 1002 2.12 23.17 21.85
CA TRP A 1002 1.21 22.15 22.33
C TRP A 1002 -0.04 21.95 21.47
N PRO A 1003 -0.79 22.97 21.04
CA PRO A 1003 -1.91 22.78 20.11
C PRO A 1003 -1.47 22.18 18.79
N LEU A 1004 -0.28 22.53 18.31
CA LEU A 1004 0.29 21.99 17.09
C LEU A 1004 0.71 20.53 17.26
N LEU A 1005 1.31 20.16 18.38
CA LEU A 1005 1.65 18.79 18.72
C LEU A 1005 0.38 17.93 18.94
N VAL A 1006 -0.61 18.45 19.67
CA VAL A 1006 -1.91 17.78 19.83
C VAL A 1006 -2.59 17.55 18.49
N LYS A 1007 -2.55 18.53 17.60
CA LYS A 1007 -3.13 18.42 16.25
C LYS A 1007 -2.34 17.45 15.37
N ALA A 1008 -0.99 17.50 15.42
CA ALA A 1008 -0.12 16.64 14.62
C ALA A 1008 -0.16 15.17 15.05
N PHE A 1009 -0.26 14.91 16.35
CA PHE A 1009 -0.22 13.55 16.89
C PHE A 1009 -1.59 13.02 17.35
N LYS A 1010 -2.68 13.81 17.16
CA LYS A 1010 -4.04 13.45 17.63
C LYS A 1010 -4.07 13.01 19.10
N ILE A 1011 -3.23 13.61 19.99
CA ILE A 1011 -3.21 13.38 21.43
C ILE A 1011 -4.39 14.09 22.09
#